data_be67eb3812ddd6dcd7bcb696d5d273cd
#
_entry.id   be67eb3812ddd6dcd7bcb696d5d273cd
#
_cell.length_a   1.000
_cell.length_b   1.000
_cell.length_c   1.000
_cell.angle_alpha   90.00
_cell.angle_beta   90.00
_cell.angle_gamma   90.00
#
_symmetry.space_group_name_H-M   'P 1'
#
loop_
_entity.id
_entity.type
_entity.pdbx_description
1 polymer ?
#
loop_
_entity_poly.entity_id
_entity_poly.type
_entity_poly.pdbx_seq_one_letter_code
_entity_poly.pdbx_strand_id
1 'polypeptide(L)'
;MTDESSNTIDLSDPQYYLNRELSQLEFQSRVLNEALDDRNPLLERVRFLAIFTKNLDEFFMKRVGGLKQQIDAGVTEETTDGRTPQEQWEAVIDKARPMFERQAACYREEIRPALAAEGIHICDYDDLTADQQSDMREYFQLSVLPVLTPLSFDPAHPFPFISNLSLSLAVITQGDEDDDPTFTRVKIPQNRPRLVEVETEGDETRYVLLEEVIRANLDLLFPNVEVLGTAVFKLTRNAEVRRNEEVAEDLIDMIEEVLEQRRFATAVRLEIEADAPAAARDLLIEQLHLDEREVFDLPGPLDYRELMDLTDLSRPDLSLASWTPQPHPRFSTLSTGDMDGDGHSMFDEIRRQDVLLHHPYHSFGDTVQKFLDVAANDPKVLAIKAAIYRTASDSKIIESLIDAADNGKQVAAMVELKARFDEQNNLEWVRKLEEEGIHVAYGTIGLKTHTKTALVVREEADGVRLYSHVATGNYHSGTAKGYVDLGILTADRDIGQDLVKVFNFFTGPSLDEEFRKLLIAPVTMRNEFTKCIRREAEHAVAGRPARIVAKMNALEDPGIVEELYKASMAGVDIDLLVRDICRLRPGIDGLSETVTVRSVVDRFLEHSRIFYFENAGDPEYYIGSADWMTRNLDKRVEAIAPVEDIDIREQLRFILELGFADNRKSWEMNPDGSYEQLSPEGGHTVNMQSVLMGQTLTASSKPGVHRGIPASHPDVPETLLVESNPTVMAPRDVPEPRPLADETTSVVTARGDSDGASSADDADDEPRVAAARGAPVNGDPQYVLDTFPEKWYVPDSGHYEYAVRTPDGDRDYRKTATAAAKLIEQYYDSDAE
;
A
#
# COMPACT_ATOMS: atom_id res chain seq x y z
N MET A 1 -47.20 20.66 -21.80
CA MET A 1 -46.86 20.27 -20.45
C MET A 1 -46.08 18.98 -20.62
N THR A 2 -44.82 19.06 -20.87
CA THR A 2 -43.87 17.97 -20.89
C THR A 2 -43.33 17.88 -19.46
N ASP A 3 -43.50 16.72 -18.87
CA ASP A 3 -43.06 16.35 -17.55
C ASP A 3 -41.51 16.35 -17.55
N GLU A 4 -40.92 17.47 -17.17
CA GLU A 4 -39.51 17.51 -16.78
C GLU A 4 -39.42 16.98 -15.35
N SER A 5 -39.46 15.65 -15.22
CA SER A 5 -38.92 14.99 -14.01
C SER A 5 -37.43 15.29 -14.03
N SER A 6 -36.99 16.20 -13.15
CA SER A 6 -35.57 16.36 -12.83
C SER A 6 -35.04 14.99 -12.41
N ASN A 7 -34.27 14.37 -13.28
CA ASN A 7 -33.60 13.12 -13.02
C ASN A 7 -32.43 13.45 -12.06
N THR A 8 -32.71 13.55 -10.76
CA THR A 8 -31.66 13.69 -9.74
C THR A 8 -30.87 12.38 -9.73
N ILE A 9 -29.59 12.45 -10.08
CA ILE A 9 -28.68 11.32 -10.03
C ILE A 9 -28.54 10.90 -8.56
N ASP A 10 -28.85 9.65 -8.26
CA ASP A 10 -28.57 9.06 -6.93
C ASP A 10 -27.11 8.59 -6.90
N LEU A 11 -26.26 9.37 -6.22
CA LEU A 11 -24.82 9.09 -6.13
C LEU A 11 -24.49 7.85 -5.31
N SER A 12 -25.46 7.29 -4.57
CA SER A 12 -25.28 6.03 -3.86
C SER A 12 -25.50 4.80 -4.76
N ASP A 13 -25.94 4.97 -6.02
CA ASP A 13 -26.18 3.86 -6.94
C ASP A 13 -24.87 3.11 -7.24
N PRO A 14 -24.83 1.79 -7.00
CA PRO A 14 -23.67 0.94 -7.24
C PRO A 14 -23.05 1.04 -8.65
N GLN A 15 -23.83 1.38 -9.65
CA GLN A 15 -23.36 1.53 -11.04
C GLN A 15 -22.28 2.61 -11.22
N TYR A 16 -22.18 3.57 -10.28
CA TYR A 16 -21.20 4.67 -10.33
C TYR A 16 -19.87 4.32 -9.68
N TYR A 17 -19.76 3.14 -9.09
CA TYR A 17 -18.56 2.71 -8.41
C TYR A 17 -17.93 1.48 -9.06
N LEU A 18 -16.61 1.48 -9.19
CA LEU A 18 -15.86 0.30 -9.59
C LEU A 18 -15.58 -0.60 -8.39
N ASN A 19 -15.57 -1.92 -8.66
CA ASN A 19 -15.14 -2.87 -7.66
C ASN A 19 -13.65 -2.66 -7.34
N ARG A 20 -13.35 -2.61 -6.06
CA ARG A 20 -12.03 -2.36 -5.53
C ARG A 20 -11.00 -3.42 -5.95
N GLU A 21 -11.37 -4.70 -5.88
CA GLU A 21 -10.47 -5.81 -6.16
C GLU A 21 -10.20 -5.93 -7.67
N LEU A 22 -11.23 -5.71 -8.48
CA LEU A 22 -11.10 -5.70 -9.94
C LEU A 22 -10.26 -4.50 -10.41
N SER A 23 -10.38 -3.34 -9.78
CA SER A 23 -9.53 -2.18 -10.05
C SER A 23 -8.07 -2.45 -9.68
N GLN A 24 -7.80 -3.19 -8.59
CA GLN A 24 -6.45 -3.61 -8.25
C GLN A 24 -5.86 -4.60 -9.27
N LEU A 25 -6.67 -5.48 -9.82
CA LEU A 25 -6.23 -6.36 -10.91
C LEU A 25 -5.94 -5.58 -12.20
N GLU A 26 -6.66 -4.49 -12.48
CA GLU A 26 -6.30 -3.58 -13.59
C GLU A 26 -4.91 -2.96 -13.40
N PHE A 27 -4.55 -2.58 -12.18
CA PHE A 27 -3.18 -2.17 -11.90
C PHE A 27 -2.17 -3.30 -12.19
N GLN A 28 -2.45 -4.53 -11.76
CA GLN A 28 -1.56 -5.65 -12.05
C GLN A 28 -1.48 -5.94 -13.56
N SER A 29 -2.55 -5.71 -14.31
CA SER A 29 -2.53 -5.80 -15.78
C SER A 29 -1.56 -4.80 -16.40
N ARG A 30 -1.49 -3.55 -15.87
CA ARG A 30 -0.52 -2.55 -16.31
C ARG A 30 0.92 -2.93 -15.93
N VAL A 31 1.12 -3.55 -14.75
CA VAL A 31 2.44 -4.08 -14.34
C VAL A 31 2.88 -5.20 -15.29
N LEU A 32 1.98 -6.14 -15.64
CA LEU A 32 2.30 -7.19 -16.61
C LEU A 32 2.62 -6.63 -17.99
N ASN A 33 1.94 -5.54 -18.37
CA ASN A 33 2.18 -4.92 -19.66
C ASN A 33 3.61 -4.36 -19.80
N GLU A 34 4.28 -3.98 -18.71
CA GLU A 34 5.68 -3.60 -18.74
C GLU A 34 6.60 -4.78 -19.15
N ALA A 35 6.21 -6.02 -18.84
CA ALA A 35 6.92 -7.21 -19.33
C ALA A 35 6.58 -7.52 -20.80
N LEU A 36 5.38 -7.17 -21.27
CA LEU A 36 4.92 -7.37 -22.65
C LEU A 36 5.43 -6.27 -23.61
N ASP A 37 5.75 -5.08 -23.11
CA ASP A 37 6.20 -3.96 -23.94
C ASP A 37 7.63 -4.16 -24.44
N ASP A 38 7.79 -4.45 -25.72
CA ASP A 38 9.08 -4.70 -26.39
C ASP A 38 9.99 -3.44 -26.46
N ARG A 39 9.42 -2.25 -26.18
CA ARG A 39 10.20 -1.01 -26.06
C ARG A 39 11.02 -0.96 -24.77
N ASN A 40 10.74 -1.83 -23.80
CA ASN A 40 11.51 -1.96 -22.58
C ASN A 40 12.73 -2.86 -22.79
N PRO A 41 13.90 -2.54 -22.20
CA PRO A 41 15.05 -3.44 -22.21
C PRO A 41 14.70 -4.84 -21.69
N LEU A 42 15.32 -5.88 -22.25
CA LEU A 42 14.91 -7.27 -22.01
C LEU A 42 14.96 -7.68 -20.53
N LEU A 43 16.01 -7.28 -19.79
CA LEU A 43 16.09 -7.62 -18.36
C LEU A 43 15.09 -6.82 -17.49
N GLU A 44 14.61 -5.67 -17.95
CA GLU A 44 13.50 -4.98 -17.29
C GLU A 44 12.17 -5.73 -17.53
N ARG A 45 11.96 -6.29 -18.73
CA ARG A 45 10.80 -7.17 -19.02
C ARG A 45 10.80 -8.38 -18.08
N VAL A 46 11.95 -9.01 -17.87
CA VAL A 46 12.12 -10.11 -16.88
C VAL A 46 11.79 -9.63 -15.47
N ARG A 47 12.27 -8.45 -15.07
CA ARG A 47 12.00 -7.84 -13.77
C ARG A 47 10.51 -7.65 -13.53
N PHE A 48 9.79 -7.09 -14.50
CA PHE A 48 8.34 -6.86 -14.37
C PHE A 48 7.55 -8.17 -14.37
N LEU A 49 8.01 -9.21 -15.06
CA LEU A 49 7.42 -10.55 -14.98
C LEU A 49 7.50 -11.11 -13.54
N ALA A 50 8.67 -10.97 -12.90
CA ALA A 50 8.88 -11.37 -11.50
C ALA A 50 8.06 -10.52 -10.51
N ILE A 51 7.99 -9.19 -10.71
CA ILE A 51 7.19 -8.27 -9.89
C ILE A 51 5.70 -8.62 -9.99
N PHE A 52 5.20 -8.92 -11.18
CA PHE A 52 3.80 -9.32 -11.38
C PHE A 52 3.47 -10.59 -10.58
N THR A 53 4.31 -11.62 -10.64
CA THR A 53 4.13 -12.84 -9.84
C THR A 53 4.07 -12.53 -8.35
N LYS A 54 5.02 -11.75 -7.82
CA LYS A 54 5.05 -11.35 -6.41
C LYS A 54 3.80 -10.58 -6.00
N ASN A 55 3.34 -9.68 -6.84
CA ASN A 55 2.16 -8.87 -6.57
C ASN A 55 0.87 -9.69 -6.54
N LEU A 56 0.71 -10.65 -7.48
CA LEU A 56 -0.44 -11.54 -7.50
C LEU A 56 -0.41 -12.51 -6.32
N ASP A 57 0.75 -13.05 -5.94
CA ASP A 57 0.88 -13.85 -4.72
C ASP A 57 0.36 -13.06 -3.51
N GLU A 58 0.78 -11.82 -3.36
CA GLU A 58 0.33 -10.94 -2.26
C GLU A 58 -1.17 -10.62 -2.35
N PHE A 59 -1.70 -10.39 -3.56
CA PHE A 59 -3.12 -10.17 -3.79
C PHE A 59 -3.96 -11.39 -3.37
N PHE A 60 -3.59 -12.58 -3.79
CA PHE A 60 -4.29 -13.80 -3.41
C PHE A 60 -4.20 -14.06 -1.91
N MET A 61 -3.03 -13.91 -1.30
CA MET A 61 -2.86 -14.08 0.15
C MET A 61 -3.73 -13.14 0.97
N LYS A 62 -3.93 -11.90 0.51
CA LYS A 62 -4.62 -10.86 1.29
C LYS A 62 -6.07 -10.68 0.88
N ARG A 63 -6.31 -10.50 -0.43
CA ARG A 63 -7.63 -10.08 -0.92
C ARG A 63 -8.53 -11.28 -1.16
N VAL A 64 -8.07 -12.25 -1.93
CA VAL A 64 -8.82 -13.48 -2.18
C VAL A 64 -8.99 -14.27 -0.87
N GLY A 65 -7.95 -14.36 -0.05
CA GLY A 65 -8.03 -14.98 1.27
C GLY A 65 -9.05 -14.29 2.19
N GLY A 66 -9.12 -12.96 2.16
CA GLY A 66 -10.13 -12.21 2.91
C GLY A 66 -11.56 -12.41 2.41
N LEU A 67 -11.75 -12.51 1.08
CA LEU A 67 -13.06 -12.84 0.49
C LEU A 67 -13.50 -14.26 0.87
N LYS A 68 -12.59 -15.24 0.76
CA LYS A 68 -12.90 -16.63 1.16
C LYS A 68 -13.33 -16.73 2.62
N GLN A 69 -12.66 -16.01 3.53
CA GLN A 69 -13.09 -15.96 4.94
C GLN A 69 -14.49 -15.37 5.11
N GLN A 70 -14.86 -14.34 4.34
CA GLN A 70 -16.20 -13.76 4.39
C GLN A 70 -17.25 -14.75 3.86
N ILE A 71 -16.94 -15.45 2.77
CA ILE A 71 -17.80 -16.48 2.19
C ILE A 71 -18.01 -17.62 3.20
N ASP A 72 -16.94 -18.13 3.81
CA ASP A 72 -16.99 -19.19 4.82
C ASP A 72 -17.78 -18.78 6.06
N ALA A 73 -17.76 -17.48 6.40
CA ALA A 73 -18.55 -16.91 7.49
C ALA A 73 -20.01 -16.60 7.08
N GLY A 74 -20.41 -16.86 5.84
CA GLY A 74 -21.76 -16.61 5.35
C GLY A 74 -22.11 -15.12 5.18
N VAL A 75 -21.14 -14.23 5.01
CA VAL A 75 -21.38 -12.81 4.77
C VAL A 75 -21.99 -12.60 3.39
N THR A 76 -23.12 -11.90 3.35
CA THR A 76 -23.84 -11.56 2.10
C THR A 76 -23.99 -10.06 1.90
N GLU A 77 -23.39 -9.24 2.76
CA GLU A 77 -23.43 -7.78 2.65
C GLU A 77 -22.73 -7.33 1.35
N GLU A 78 -23.44 -6.51 0.57
CA GLU A 78 -22.92 -5.98 -0.68
C GLU A 78 -21.95 -4.83 -0.42
N THR A 79 -20.93 -4.76 -1.26
CA THR A 79 -20.02 -3.60 -1.28
C THR A 79 -20.64 -2.44 -2.07
N THR A 80 -20.01 -1.27 -2.05
CA THR A 80 -20.50 -0.05 -2.70
C THR A 80 -20.81 -0.24 -4.20
N ASP A 81 -20.17 -1.19 -4.87
CA ASP A 81 -20.43 -1.55 -6.27
C ASP A 81 -21.50 -2.64 -6.43
N GLY A 82 -22.22 -2.99 -5.36
CA GLY A 82 -23.37 -3.89 -5.36
C GLY A 82 -23.04 -5.38 -5.43
N ARG A 83 -21.77 -5.78 -5.18
CA ARG A 83 -21.38 -7.19 -5.19
C ARG A 83 -21.26 -7.76 -3.78
N THR A 84 -21.76 -8.97 -3.62
CA THR A 84 -21.51 -9.83 -2.44
C THR A 84 -20.05 -10.35 -2.45
N PRO A 85 -19.52 -10.84 -1.32
CA PRO A 85 -18.19 -11.46 -1.30
C PRO A 85 -18.03 -12.63 -2.27
N GLN A 86 -19.06 -13.43 -2.49
CA GLN A 86 -19.06 -14.52 -3.46
C GLN A 86 -18.92 -14.01 -4.89
N GLU A 87 -19.73 -13.04 -5.29
CA GLU A 87 -19.68 -12.44 -6.63
C GLU A 87 -18.35 -11.72 -6.89
N GLN A 88 -17.77 -11.09 -5.86
CA GLN A 88 -16.43 -10.50 -5.97
C GLN A 88 -15.36 -11.57 -6.20
N TRP A 89 -15.41 -12.65 -5.40
CA TRP A 89 -14.45 -13.75 -5.53
C TRP A 89 -14.50 -14.38 -6.93
N GLU A 90 -15.72 -14.68 -7.43
CA GLU A 90 -15.90 -15.22 -8.79
C GLU A 90 -15.34 -14.29 -9.87
N ALA A 91 -15.69 -13.01 -9.81
CA ALA A 91 -15.19 -12.01 -10.76
C ALA A 91 -13.67 -11.82 -10.71
N VAL A 92 -13.08 -11.89 -9.52
CA VAL A 92 -11.63 -11.82 -9.32
C VAL A 92 -10.91 -13.01 -9.94
N ILE A 93 -11.42 -14.24 -9.72
CA ILE A 93 -10.83 -15.45 -10.30
C ILE A 93 -10.93 -15.42 -11.84
N ASP A 94 -12.11 -15.05 -12.36
CA ASP A 94 -12.34 -14.98 -13.82
C ASP A 94 -11.43 -13.94 -14.49
N LYS A 95 -11.14 -12.81 -13.81
CA LYS A 95 -10.22 -11.79 -14.31
C LYS A 95 -8.75 -12.18 -14.16
N ALA A 96 -8.39 -12.84 -13.07
CA ALA A 96 -6.99 -13.19 -12.78
C ALA A 96 -6.48 -14.33 -13.69
N ARG A 97 -7.32 -15.32 -14.03
CA ARG A 97 -6.93 -16.49 -14.82
C ARG A 97 -6.26 -16.11 -16.15
N PRO A 98 -6.87 -15.32 -17.05
CA PRO A 98 -6.22 -14.93 -18.29
C PRO A 98 -4.94 -14.10 -18.08
N MET A 99 -4.76 -13.45 -16.93
CA MET A 99 -3.52 -12.74 -16.65
C MET A 99 -2.35 -13.68 -16.40
N PHE A 100 -2.56 -14.81 -15.70
CA PHE A 100 -1.55 -15.86 -15.53
C PHE A 100 -1.21 -16.53 -16.86
N GLU A 101 -2.22 -16.81 -17.68
CA GLU A 101 -2.04 -17.38 -19.03
C GLU A 101 -1.19 -16.43 -19.92
N ARG A 102 -1.49 -15.12 -19.90
CA ARG A 102 -0.70 -14.09 -20.61
C ARG A 102 0.73 -13.99 -20.10
N GLN A 103 0.94 -14.10 -18.78
CA GLN A 103 2.27 -14.11 -18.17
C GLN A 103 3.07 -15.31 -18.66
N ALA A 104 2.49 -16.51 -18.63
CA ALA A 104 3.12 -17.73 -19.09
C ALA A 104 3.45 -17.68 -20.60
N ALA A 105 2.53 -17.15 -21.42
CA ALA A 105 2.77 -16.94 -22.85
C ALA A 105 3.92 -15.96 -23.09
N CYS A 106 3.92 -14.78 -22.40
CA CYS A 106 4.99 -13.79 -22.50
C CYS A 106 6.37 -14.39 -22.19
N TYR A 107 6.48 -15.18 -21.12
CA TYR A 107 7.75 -15.85 -20.81
C TYR A 107 8.17 -16.82 -21.90
N ARG A 108 7.28 -17.73 -22.31
CA ARG A 108 7.61 -18.85 -23.21
C ARG A 108 7.83 -18.42 -24.66
N GLU A 109 7.01 -17.49 -25.14
CA GLU A 109 6.96 -17.12 -26.55
C GLU A 109 7.81 -15.90 -26.89
N GLU A 110 8.09 -15.03 -25.91
CA GLU A 110 8.80 -13.79 -26.13
C GLU A 110 10.10 -13.69 -25.31
N ILE A 111 10.03 -13.75 -23.97
CA ILE A 111 11.18 -13.45 -23.10
C ILE A 111 12.25 -14.54 -23.17
N ARG A 112 11.87 -15.83 -23.03
CA ARG A 112 12.85 -16.94 -23.09
C ARG A 112 13.58 -17.01 -24.45
N PRO A 113 12.92 -16.90 -25.61
CA PRO A 113 13.60 -16.82 -26.91
C PRO A 113 14.49 -15.58 -27.08
N ALA A 114 14.04 -14.41 -26.56
CA ALA A 114 14.83 -13.19 -26.64
C ALA A 114 16.10 -13.29 -25.77
N LEU A 115 16.01 -13.85 -24.56
CA LEU A 115 17.19 -14.13 -23.71
C LEU A 115 18.18 -15.05 -24.44
N ALA A 116 17.68 -16.12 -25.05
CA ALA A 116 18.51 -17.05 -25.81
C ALA A 116 19.22 -16.39 -27.00
N ALA A 117 18.54 -15.46 -27.69
CA ALA A 117 19.14 -14.68 -28.77
C ALA A 117 20.30 -13.79 -28.30
N GLU A 118 20.27 -13.38 -27.03
CA GLU A 118 21.30 -12.56 -26.36
C GLU A 118 22.36 -13.42 -25.62
N GLY A 119 22.34 -14.75 -25.82
CA GLY A 119 23.31 -15.67 -25.22
C GLY A 119 23.02 -16.06 -23.77
N ILE A 120 21.80 -15.79 -23.27
CA ILE A 120 21.32 -16.18 -21.93
C ILE A 120 20.27 -17.29 -22.12
N HIS A 121 20.64 -18.52 -21.83
CA HIS A 121 19.81 -19.68 -22.10
C HIS A 121 19.23 -20.27 -20.81
N ILE A 122 17.90 -20.41 -20.73
CA ILE A 122 17.22 -21.22 -19.72
C ILE A 122 16.82 -22.51 -20.39
N CYS A 123 17.64 -23.55 -20.19
CA CYS A 123 17.54 -24.81 -20.91
C CYS A 123 16.57 -25.78 -20.26
N ASP A 124 15.89 -26.61 -21.04
CA ASP A 124 15.27 -27.82 -20.53
C ASP A 124 16.38 -28.83 -20.25
N TYR A 125 16.22 -29.73 -19.26
CA TYR A 125 17.28 -30.65 -18.86
C TYR A 125 17.70 -31.59 -20.01
N ASP A 126 16.75 -31.99 -20.86
CA ASP A 126 16.98 -32.86 -21.99
C ASP A 126 17.78 -32.20 -23.12
N ASP A 127 17.84 -30.88 -23.16
CA ASP A 127 18.64 -30.09 -24.13
C ASP A 127 20.13 -30.01 -23.75
N LEU A 128 20.49 -30.47 -22.54
CA LEU A 128 21.86 -30.50 -22.07
C LEU A 128 22.66 -31.61 -22.76
N THR A 129 23.95 -31.38 -23.01
CA THR A 129 24.86 -32.41 -23.46
C THR A 129 25.04 -33.52 -22.42
N ALA A 130 25.47 -34.72 -22.84
CA ALA A 130 25.70 -35.82 -21.91
C ALA A 130 26.69 -35.47 -20.77
N ASP A 131 27.71 -34.66 -21.07
CA ASP A 131 28.68 -34.20 -20.08
C ASP A 131 28.03 -33.25 -19.09
N GLN A 132 27.24 -32.26 -19.56
CA GLN A 132 26.48 -31.33 -18.74
C GLN A 132 25.43 -32.06 -17.89
N GLN A 133 24.72 -33.04 -18.44
CA GLN A 133 23.80 -33.88 -17.65
C GLN A 133 24.54 -34.66 -16.55
N SER A 134 25.75 -35.13 -16.83
CA SER A 134 26.59 -35.80 -15.84
C SER A 134 27.00 -34.84 -14.71
N ASP A 135 27.36 -33.60 -15.04
CA ASP A 135 27.73 -32.59 -14.07
C ASP A 135 26.51 -32.16 -13.19
N MET A 136 25.34 -32.01 -13.81
CA MET A 136 24.10 -31.74 -13.09
C MET A 136 23.68 -32.91 -12.20
N ARG A 137 23.93 -34.14 -12.61
CA ARG A 137 23.68 -35.31 -11.76
C ARG A 137 24.65 -35.35 -10.57
N GLU A 138 25.94 -35.04 -10.77
CA GLU A 138 26.89 -34.92 -9.68
C GLU A 138 26.50 -33.77 -8.72
N TYR A 139 26.13 -32.61 -9.25
CA TYR A 139 25.59 -31.48 -8.46
C TYR A 139 24.38 -31.93 -7.64
N PHE A 140 23.43 -32.64 -8.28
CA PHE A 140 22.26 -33.17 -7.58
C PHE A 140 22.67 -34.09 -6.44
N GLN A 141 23.56 -35.05 -6.66
CA GLN A 141 24.00 -36.01 -5.65
C GLN A 141 24.70 -35.34 -4.45
N LEU A 142 25.56 -34.34 -4.72
CA LEU A 142 26.39 -33.72 -3.68
C LEU A 142 25.69 -32.58 -2.98
N SER A 143 24.86 -31.82 -3.66
CA SER A 143 24.35 -30.54 -3.18
C SER A 143 22.85 -30.47 -3.00
N VAL A 144 22.05 -31.26 -3.72
CA VAL A 144 20.60 -31.19 -3.69
C VAL A 144 19.99 -32.37 -2.95
N LEU A 145 20.34 -33.60 -3.31
CA LEU A 145 19.81 -34.83 -2.72
C LEU A 145 19.91 -34.88 -1.20
N PRO A 146 21.00 -34.43 -0.53
CA PRO A 146 21.12 -34.47 0.93
C PRO A 146 20.15 -33.52 1.66
N VAL A 147 19.60 -32.55 0.98
CA VAL A 147 18.64 -31.58 1.58
C VAL A 147 17.18 -31.88 1.24
N LEU A 148 16.93 -32.84 0.35
CA LEU A 148 15.58 -33.27 -0.01
C LEU A 148 15.01 -34.21 1.04
N THR A 149 13.71 -34.03 1.32
CA THR A 149 12.95 -34.97 2.16
C THR A 149 11.63 -35.28 1.46
N PRO A 150 11.57 -36.41 0.76
CA PRO A 150 10.33 -36.89 0.17
C PRO A 150 9.32 -37.22 1.27
N LEU A 151 8.08 -36.82 1.09
CA LEU A 151 6.99 -37.05 2.03
C LEU A 151 5.85 -37.76 1.28
N SER A 152 5.70 -39.05 1.52
CA SER A 152 4.65 -39.86 0.91
C SER A 152 3.33 -39.72 1.68
N PHE A 153 2.25 -39.88 0.94
CA PHE A 153 0.88 -39.93 1.49
C PHE A 153 0.31 -41.33 1.20
N ASP A 154 0.09 -42.08 2.28
CA ASP A 154 -0.49 -43.41 2.26
C ASP A 154 -1.27 -43.66 3.56
N PRO A 155 -1.96 -44.81 3.72
CA PRO A 155 -2.73 -45.07 4.94
C PRO A 155 -1.93 -45.03 6.26
N ALA A 156 -0.60 -45.10 6.20
CA ALA A 156 0.27 -44.99 7.38
C ALA A 156 0.85 -43.59 7.61
N HIS A 157 0.82 -42.73 6.62
CA HIS A 157 1.38 -41.39 6.64
C HIS A 157 0.35 -40.33 6.27
N PRO A 158 0.11 -39.31 7.13
CA PRO A 158 -0.83 -38.22 6.84
C PRO A 158 -0.36 -37.38 5.64
N PHE A 159 -1.31 -36.67 5.03
CA PHE A 159 -1.00 -35.73 3.96
C PHE A 159 0.02 -34.69 4.43
N PRO A 160 1.13 -34.49 3.68
CA PRO A 160 2.21 -33.63 4.08
C PRO A 160 1.78 -32.16 4.11
N PHE A 161 2.22 -31.43 5.12
CA PHE A 161 2.00 -29.99 5.17
C PHE A 161 2.74 -29.28 4.05
N ILE A 162 2.04 -28.46 3.29
CA ILE A 162 2.59 -27.67 2.18
C ILE A 162 2.71 -26.21 2.62
N SER A 163 3.94 -25.71 2.67
CA SER A 163 4.26 -24.34 3.06
C SER A 163 3.72 -23.33 2.03
N ASN A 164 3.31 -22.16 2.53
CA ASN A 164 2.86 -21.07 1.67
C ASN A 164 3.95 -20.65 0.66
N LEU A 165 3.55 -20.44 -0.61
CA LEU A 165 4.39 -19.99 -1.72
C LEU A 165 5.61 -20.88 -2.00
N SER A 166 5.63 -22.14 -1.52
CA SER A 166 6.72 -23.07 -1.83
C SER A 166 6.40 -23.85 -3.10
N LEU A 167 7.39 -23.92 -3.99
CA LEU A 167 7.38 -24.89 -5.09
C LEU A 167 7.61 -26.30 -4.55
N SER A 168 6.89 -27.25 -5.11
CA SER A 168 7.03 -28.65 -4.79
C SER A 168 6.80 -29.49 -6.05
N LEU A 169 7.45 -30.63 -6.11
CA LEU A 169 7.19 -31.65 -7.12
C LEU A 169 6.23 -32.69 -6.53
N ALA A 170 5.10 -32.87 -7.16
CA ALA A 170 4.21 -34.00 -6.95
C ALA A 170 4.78 -35.18 -7.75
N VAL A 171 5.02 -36.30 -7.11
CA VAL A 171 5.56 -37.51 -7.74
C VAL A 171 4.57 -38.63 -7.48
N ILE A 172 4.06 -39.26 -8.54
CA ILE A 172 3.25 -40.44 -8.44
C ILE A 172 4.17 -41.64 -8.69
N THR A 173 4.27 -42.49 -7.68
CA THR A 173 5.13 -43.68 -7.71
C THR A 173 4.30 -44.96 -7.55
N GLN A 174 4.78 -46.06 -8.09
CA GLN A 174 4.23 -47.43 -7.90
C GLN A 174 5.35 -48.39 -7.52
N GLY A 175 5.12 -49.18 -6.50
CA GLY A 175 6.04 -50.24 -6.09
C GLY A 175 5.98 -51.46 -7.03
N ASP A 176 5.25 -52.49 -6.62
CA ASP A 176 4.97 -53.64 -7.50
C ASP A 176 3.76 -53.34 -8.39
N GLU A 177 3.61 -54.05 -9.52
CA GLU A 177 2.53 -53.84 -10.50
C GLU A 177 1.09 -53.95 -9.90
N ASP A 178 0.93 -54.60 -8.75
CA ASP A 178 -0.33 -54.78 -8.05
C ASP A 178 -0.56 -53.74 -6.95
N ASP A 179 0.39 -52.83 -6.68
CA ASP A 179 0.26 -51.77 -5.67
C ASP A 179 -0.51 -50.58 -6.21
N ASP A 180 -1.28 -49.94 -5.34
CA ASP A 180 -1.92 -48.67 -5.69
C ASP A 180 -0.87 -47.55 -5.84
N PRO A 181 -1.04 -46.61 -6.79
CA PRO A 181 -0.15 -45.47 -6.94
C PRO A 181 -0.08 -44.59 -5.69
N THR A 182 1.11 -44.26 -5.28
CA THR A 182 1.37 -43.46 -4.09
C THR A 182 1.81 -42.06 -4.47
N PHE A 183 1.20 -41.06 -3.85
CA PHE A 183 1.61 -39.66 -3.97
C PHE A 183 2.77 -39.36 -3.03
N THR A 184 3.81 -38.75 -3.56
CA THR A 184 4.94 -38.26 -2.77
C THR A 184 5.22 -36.81 -3.12
N ARG A 185 5.27 -35.95 -2.10
CA ARG A 185 5.70 -34.57 -2.23
C ARG A 185 7.20 -34.44 -2.07
N VAL A 186 7.87 -33.80 -3.02
CA VAL A 186 9.27 -33.35 -2.93
C VAL A 186 9.30 -31.81 -2.95
N LYS A 187 9.68 -31.18 -1.83
CA LYS A 187 9.79 -29.72 -1.77
C LYS A 187 11.04 -29.26 -2.49
N ILE A 188 10.91 -28.26 -3.38
CA ILE A 188 12.06 -27.60 -4.02
C ILE A 188 12.76 -26.75 -2.97
N PRO A 189 14.08 -26.93 -2.73
CA PRO A 189 14.81 -26.23 -1.68
C PRO A 189 14.99 -24.74 -1.99
N GLN A 190 14.53 -23.88 -1.11
CA GLN A 190 14.68 -22.42 -1.23
C GLN A 190 16.06 -21.91 -0.81
N ASN A 191 16.89 -22.75 -0.21
CA ASN A 191 18.26 -22.42 0.18
C ASN A 191 19.30 -22.83 -0.89
N ARG A 192 18.84 -23.14 -2.08
CA ARG A 192 19.65 -23.37 -3.27
C ARG A 192 19.17 -22.45 -4.39
N PRO A 193 20.07 -21.98 -5.27
CA PRO A 193 19.67 -21.21 -6.45
C PRO A 193 18.70 -22.04 -7.28
N ARG A 194 17.62 -21.47 -7.75
CA ARG A 194 16.68 -22.12 -8.65
C ARG A 194 17.20 -22.14 -10.08
N LEU A 195 17.88 -21.06 -10.50
CA LEU A 195 18.65 -21.01 -11.73
C LEU A 195 20.01 -21.65 -11.48
N VAL A 196 20.15 -22.93 -11.83
CA VAL A 196 21.40 -23.65 -11.67
C VAL A 196 22.26 -23.40 -12.92
N GLU A 197 23.42 -22.80 -12.73
CA GLU A 197 24.34 -22.46 -13.82
C GLU A 197 24.98 -23.78 -14.35
N VAL A 198 25.05 -23.88 -15.68
CA VAL A 198 25.61 -25.00 -16.42
C VAL A 198 26.92 -24.54 -17.06
N GLU A 199 28.01 -25.25 -16.84
CA GLU A 199 29.29 -24.92 -17.45
C GLU A 199 29.21 -24.93 -19.00
N THR A 200 29.73 -23.85 -19.60
CA THR A 200 29.73 -23.66 -21.04
C THR A 200 31.10 -23.27 -21.57
N GLU A 201 31.41 -23.63 -22.80
CA GLU A 201 32.58 -23.09 -23.51
C GLU A 201 32.16 -21.80 -24.24
N GLY A 202 32.75 -20.67 -23.88
CA GLY A 202 32.51 -19.36 -24.53
C GLY A 202 31.79 -18.32 -23.65
N ASP A 203 31.18 -17.31 -24.30
CA ASP A 203 30.56 -16.17 -23.65
C ASP A 203 29.05 -16.38 -23.35
N GLU A 204 28.49 -17.54 -23.67
CA GLU A 204 27.10 -17.88 -23.38
C GLU A 204 26.94 -18.26 -21.91
N THR A 205 25.86 -17.82 -21.30
CA THR A 205 25.46 -18.26 -19.96
C THR A 205 24.26 -19.20 -20.07
N ARG A 206 24.36 -20.36 -19.44
CA ARG A 206 23.28 -21.35 -19.46
C ARG A 206 22.82 -21.68 -18.06
N TYR A 207 21.52 -21.81 -17.92
CA TYR A 207 20.87 -22.22 -16.68
C TYR A 207 19.91 -23.38 -16.95
N VAL A 208 19.74 -24.22 -15.94
CA VAL A 208 18.63 -25.18 -15.85
C VAL A 208 17.89 -24.95 -14.55
N LEU A 209 16.57 -25.11 -14.55
CA LEU A 209 15.78 -24.93 -13.34
C LEU A 209 16.01 -26.09 -12.37
N LEU A 210 16.09 -25.77 -11.07
CA LEU A 210 16.40 -26.79 -10.05
C LEU A 210 15.33 -27.89 -9.99
N GLU A 211 14.06 -27.57 -10.24
CA GLU A 211 12.99 -28.57 -10.36
C GLU A 211 13.23 -29.56 -11.50
N GLU A 212 13.80 -29.10 -12.63
CA GLU A 212 14.15 -29.98 -13.75
C GLU A 212 15.35 -30.89 -13.41
N VAL A 213 16.34 -30.36 -12.70
CA VAL A 213 17.46 -31.17 -12.18
C VAL A 213 16.95 -32.24 -11.21
N ILE A 214 16.00 -31.91 -10.33
CA ILE A 214 15.40 -32.86 -9.40
C ILE A 214 14.58 -33.89 -10.20
N ARG A 215 13.74 -33.48 -11.14
CA ARG A 215 12.88 -34.35 -11.97
C ARG A 215 13.70 -35.37 -12.75
N ALA A 216 14.80 -34.96 -13.35
CA ALA A 216 15.67 -35.79 -14.14
C ALA A 216 16.47 -36.82 -13.29
N ASN A 217 16.57 -36.65 -11.99
CA ASN A 217 17.37 -37.50 -11.10
C ASN A 217 16.51 -38.20 -10.02
N LEU A 218 15.20 -38.34 -10.23
CA LEU A 218 14.29 -39.02 -9.31
C LEU A 218 14.64 -40.51 -9.06
N ASP A 219 15.34 -41.17 -10.00
CA ASP A 219 15.87 -42.51 -9.82
C ASP A 219 16.78 -42.66 -8.61
N LEU A 220 17.51 -41.60 -8.25
CA LEU A 220 18.36 -41.56 -7.07
C LEU A 220 17.57 -41.36 -5.77
N LEU A 221 16.43 -40.71 -5.86
CA LEU A 221 15.54 -40.43 -4.72
C LEU A 221 14.58 -41.62 -4.48
N PHE A 222 14.17 -42.31 -5.54
CA PHE A 222 13.22 -43.43 -5.52
C PHE A 222 13.83 -44.71 -6.19
N PRO A 223 14.86 -45.34 -5.58
CA PRO A 223 15.69 -46.34 -6.27
C PRO A 223 15.01 -47.66 -6.56
N ASN A 224 13.82 -47.95 -6.07
CA ASN A 224 13.17 -49.27 -6.29
C ASN A 224 11.67 -49.14 -6.57
N VAL A 225 11.22 -48.02 -7.04
CA VAL A 225 9.83 -47.76 -7.40
C VAL A 225 9.78 -47.13 -8.78
N GLU A 226 8.73 -47.38 -9.53
CA GLU A 226 8.48 -46.74 -10.81
C GLU A 226 7.86 -45.37 -10.60
N VAL A 227 8.38 -44.33 -11.27
CA VAL A 227 7.79 -42.99 -11.30
C VAL A 227 6.81 -42.94 -12.46
N LEU A 228 5.52 -42.96 -12.17
CA LEU A 228 4.44 -42.91 -13.16
C LEU A 228 4.21 -41.52 -13.76
N GLY A 229 4.56 -40.46 -13.00
CA GLY A 229 4.42 -39.09 -13.48
C GLY A 229 4.77 -38.09 -12.40
N THR A 230 5.03 -36.86 -12.85
CA THR A 230 5.42 -35.74 -11.97
C THR A 230 4.73 -34.46 -12.41
N ALA A 231 4.56 -33.55 -11.49
CA ALA A 231 4.17 -32.16 -11.78
C ALA A 231 4.72 -31.20 -10.75
N VAL A 232 5.21 -30.05 -11.18
CA VAL A 232 5.50 -28.93 -10.27
C VAL A 232 4.20 -28.27 -9.87
N PHE A 233 4.10 -27.92 -8.59
CA PHE A 233 2.97 -27.18 -8.07
C PHE A 233 3.39 -26.16 -7.01
N LYS A 234 2.59 -25.11 -6.86
CA LYS A 234 2.76 -24.04 -5.88
C LYS A 234 1.45 -23.74 -5.17
N LEU A 235 1.49 -23.65 -3.85
CA LEU A 235 0.32 -23.39 -3.03
C LEU A 235 0.39 -21.98 -2.44
N THR A 236 -0.71 -21.22 -2.59
CA THR A 236 -0.90 -19.94 -1.91
C THR A 236 -1.90 -20.09 -0.77
N ARG A 237 -1.51 -19.62 0.43
CA ARG A 237 -2.37 -19.63 1.62
C ARG A 237 -2.79 -18.22 2.01
N ASN A 238 -3.93 -18.13 2.67
CA ASN A 238 -4.40 -16.87 3.26
C ASN A 238 -3.40 -16.31 4.28
N ALA A 239 -3.12 -15.02 4.22
CA ALA A 239 -2.30 -14.32 5.20
C ALA A 239 -3.13 -13.46 6.17
N GLU A 240 -4.46 -13.41 6.00
CA GLU A 240 -5.37 -12.68 6.88
C GLU A 240 -5.76 -13.57 8.06
N VAL A 241 -5.19 -13.32 9.23
CA VAL A 241 -5.63 -13.90 10.51
C VAL A 241 -6.29 -12.77 11.28
N ARG A 242 -7.61 -12.89 11.51
CA ARG A 242 -8.36 -11.92 12.33
C ARG A 242 -8.30 -12.33 13.78
N ARG A 243 -7.87 -11.42 14.65
CA ARG A 243 -8.02 -11.52 16.10
C ARG A 243 -8.61 -10.25 16.68
N ASN A 244 -9.30 -10.41 17.79
CA ASN A 244 -9.83 -9.27 18.54
C ASN A 244 -8.71 -8.70 19.41
N GLU A 245 -8.16 -7.54 18.99
CA GLU A 245 -7.09 -6.83 19.69
C GLU A 245 -7.50 -6.35 21.09
N GLU A 246 -8.78 -6.18 21.34
CA GLU A 246 -9.32 -5.74 22.63
C GLU A 246 -9.19 -6.80 23.74
N VAL A 247 -8.92 -8.05 23.35
CA VAL A 247 -8.80 -9.21 24.25
C VAL A 247 -7.33 -9.60 24.52
N ALA A 248 -6.40 -9.05 23.75
CA ALA A 248 -4.99 -9.37 23.90
C ALA A 248 -4.39 -8.64 25.12
N GLU A 249 -3.80 -9.39 26.06
CA GLU A 249 -3.10 -8.83 27.22
C GLU A 249 -1.77 -8.18 26.80
N ASP A 250 -1.12 -8.68 25.74
CA ASP A 250 0.11 -8.15 25.15
C ASP A 250 0.03 -8.18 23.61
N LEU A 251 0.36 -7.04 23.00
CA LEU A 251 0.37 -6.90 21.54
C LEU A 251 1.49 -7.71 20.89
N ILE A 252 2.64 -7.83 21.56
CA ILE A 252 3.80 -8.59 21.08
C ILE A 252 3.44 -10.08 20.99
N ASP A 253 2.93 -10.65 22.08
CA ASP A 253 2.50 -12.06 22.13
C ASP A 253 1.43 -12.36 21.08
N MET A 254 0.48 -11.44 20.89
CA MET A 254 -0.56 -11.56 19.85
C MET A 254 0.06 -11.62 18.45
N ILE A 255 1.04 -10.79 18.14
CA ILE A 255 1.70 -10.78 16.82
C ILE A 255 2.47 -12.08 16.60
N GLU A 256 3.19 -12.58 17.59
CA GLU A 256 3.91 -13.87 17.51
C GLU A 256 2.94 -15.02 17.23
N GLU A 257 1.79 -15.05 17.91
CA GLU A 257 0.76 -16.07 17.68
C GLU A 257 0.12 -15.94 16.26
N VAL A 258 -0.13 -14.72 15.78
CA VAL A 258 -0.62 -14.50 14.40
C VAL A 258 0.39 -15.03 13.38
N LEU A 259 1.69 -14.82 13.60
CA LEU A 259 2.74 -15.34 12.71
C LEU A 259 2.75 -16.88 12.67
N GLU A 260 2.54 -17.54 13.81
CA GLU A 260 2.42 -19.01 13.85
C GLU A 260 1.16 -19.50 13.12
N GLN A 261 0.01 -18.88 13.34
CA GLN A 261 -1.25 -19.27 12.74
C GLN A 261 -1.26 -19.10 11.22
N ARG A 262 -0.57 -18.10 10.68
CA ARG A 262 -0.42 -17.93 9.22
C ARG A 262 0.16 -19.14 8.52
N ARG A 263 1.01 -19.92 9.20
CA ARG A 263 1.61 -21.14 8.62
C ARG A 263 0.56 -22.17 8.23
N PHE A 264 -0.55 -22.24 8.97
CA PHE A 264 -1.61 -23.23 8.80
C PHE A 264 -2.90 -22.65 8.21
N ALA A 265 -2.84 -21.42 7.68
CA ALA A 265 -4.00 -20.76 7.11
C ALA A 265 -4.55 -21.51 5.89
N THR A 266 -5.83 -21.28 5.58
CA THR A 266 -6.55 -21.93 4.46
C THR A 266 -5.85 -21.70 3.12
N ALA A 267 -5.82 -22.72 2.28
CA ALA A 267 -5.38 -22.60 0.90
C ALA A 267 -6.38 -21.77 0.09
N VAL A 268 -5.87 -20.94 -0.82
CA VAL A 268 -6.67 -20.01 -1.64
C VAL A 268 -6.34 -20.06 -3.12
N ARG A 269 -5.25 -20.74 -3.49
CA ARG A 269 -4.86 -20.96 -4.89
C ARG A 269 -3.85 -22.10 -4.98
N LEU A 270 -4.07 -22.98 -5.95
CA LEU A 270 -3.11 -23.98 -6.41
C LEU A 270 -2.70 -23.64 -7.84
N GLU A 271 -1.44 -23.39 -8.07
CA GLU A 271 -0.83 -23.38 -9.40
C GLU A 271 -0.20 -24.76 -9.63
N ILE A 272 -0.49 -25.39 -10.76
CA ILE A 272 0.02 -26.71 -11.12
C ILE A 272 0.33 -26.78 -12.61
N GLU A 273 1.34 -27.55 -13.00
CA GLU A 273 1.64 -27.78 -14.42
C GLU A 273 0.43 -28.37 -15.15
N ALA A 274 0.14 -27.86 -16.34
CA ALA A 274 -1.07 -28.21 -17.10
C ALA A 274 -1.12 -29.67 -17.55
N ASP A 275 0.04 -30.34 -17.62
CA ASP A 275 0.19 -31.78 -17.94
C ASP A 275 0.31 -32.66 -16.70
N ALA A 276 -0.05 -32.13 -15.52
CA ALA A 276 0.00 -32.87 -14.27
C ALA A 276 -0.81 -34.19 -14.34
N PRO A 277 -0.31 -35.29 -13.74
CA PRO A 277 -1.10 -36.51 -13.58
C PRO A 277 -2.41 -36.22 -12.86
N ALA A 278 -3.54 -36.66 -13.42
CA ALA A 278 -4.86 -36.42 -12.83
C ALA A 278 -4.93 -36.88 -11.36
N ALA A 279 -4.33 -38.01 -11.03
CA ALA A 279 -4.25 -38.54 -9.68
C ALA A 279 -3.56 -37.57 -8.70
N ALA A 280 -2.52 -36.83 -9.11
CA ALA A 280 -1.85 -35.84 -8.29
C ALA A 280 -2.72 -34.57 -8.13
N ARG A 281 -3.31 -34.09 -9.22
CA ARG A 281 -4.18 -32.91 -9.24
C ARG A 281 -5.42 -33.11 -8.35
N ASP A 282 -6.15 -34.22 -8.57
CA ASP A 282 -7.37 -34.52 -7.84
C ASP A 282 -7.10 -34.69 -6.32
N LEU A 283 -6.01 -35.39 -5.98
CA LEU A 283 -5.59 -35.55 -4.59
C LEU A 283 -5.25 -34.22 -3.92
N LEU A 284 -4.53 -33.32 -4.61
CA LEU A 284 -4.17 -32.00 -4.09
C LEU A 284 -5.45 -31.17 -3.82
N ILE A 285 -6.41 -31.18 -4.73
CA ILE A 285 -7.70 -30.49 -4.59
C ILE A 285 -8.45 -31.00 -3.35
N GLU A 286 -8.58 -32.34 -3.24
CA GLU A 286 -9.29 -32.97 -2.13
C GLU A 286 -8.62 -32.67 -0.79
N GLN A 287 -7.33 -32.90 -0.66
CA GLN A 287 -6.61 -32.76 0.61
C GLN A 287 -6.40 -31.31 1.06
N LEU A 288 -6.39 -30.37 0.11
CA LEU A 288 -6.26 -28.93 0.40
C LEU A 288 -7.62 -28.22 0.51
N HIS A 289 -8.72 -28.95 0.28
CA HIS A 289 -10.10 -28.46 0.29
C HIS A 289 -10.29 -27.23 -0.63
N LEU A 290 -9.77 -27.32 -1.85
CA LEU A 290 -9.87 -26.28 -2.85
C LEU A 290 -11.11 -26.44 -3.72
N ASP A 291 -11.68 -25.32 -4.17
CA ASP A 291 -12.62 -25.30 -5.28
C ASP A 291 -11.87 -25.46 -6.61
N GLU A 292 -12.49 -26.09 -7.62
CA GLU A 292 -11.90 -26.22 -8.95
C GLU A 292 -11.51 -24.88 -9.57
N ARG A 293 -12.21 -23.80 -9.24
CA ARG A 293 -11.88 -22.43 -9.70
C ARG A 293 -10.61 -21.87 -9.08
N GLU A 294 -10.16 -22.42 -7.95
CA GLU A 294 -8.93 -22.03 -7.24
C GLU A 294 -7.68 -22.74 -7.80
N VAL A 295 -7.88 -23.65 -8.77
CA VAL A 295 -6.80 -24.37 -9.43
C VAL A 295 -6.46 -23.71 -10.76
N PHE A 296 -5.20 -23.40 -10.94
CA PHE A 296 -4.63 -22.78 -12.13
C PHE A 296 -3.69 -23.77 -12.80
N ASP A 297 -4.20 -24.46 -13.84
CA ASP A 297 -3.41 -25.33 -14.67
C ASP A 297 -2.61 -24.47 -15.67
N LEU A 298 -1.31 -24.34 -15.44
CA LEU A 298 -0.45 -23.42 -16.18
C LEU A 298 0.67 -24.17 -16.92
N PRO A 299 1.04 -23.74 -18.12
CA PRO A 299 2.24 -24.26 -18.74
C PRO A 299 3.47 -23.83 -17.94
N GLY A 300 4.36 -24.78 -17.62
CA GLY A 300 5.58 -24.48 -16.85
C GLY A 300 6.53 -23.52 -17.59
N PRO A 301 7.49 -22.97 -16.86
CA PRO A 301 7.69 -23.07 -15.43
C PRO A 301 6.71 -22.24 -14.62
N LEU A 302 6.41 -22.67 -13.40
CA LEU A 302 5.62 -21.91 -12.45
C LEU A 302 6.54 -20.93 -11.68
N ASP A 303 5.94 -19.87 -11.13
CA ASP A 303 6.65 -18.92 -10.23
C ASP A 303 7.89 -18.23 -10.84
N TYR A 304 7.67 -17.07 -11.41
CA TYR A 304 8.73 -16.29 -12.07
C TYR A 304 9.52 -15.37 -11.13
N ARG A 305 9.30 -15.41 -9.79
CA ARG A 305 9.95 -14.48 -8.85
C ARG A 305 11.47 -14.56 -8.88
N GLU A 306 12.03 -15.76 -9.01
CA GLU A 306 13.47 -15.99 -8.95
C GLU A 306 14.17 -15.70 -10.29
N LEU A 307 13.41 -15.42 -11.38
CA LEU A 307 14.00 -14.84 -12.58
C LEU A 307 14.56 -13.42 -12.34
N MET A 308 14.21 -12.81 -11.20
CA MET A 308 14.82 -11.54 -10.76
C MET A 308 16.36 -11.63 -10.72
N ASP A 309 16.93 -12.77 -10.41
CA ASP A 309 18.39 -12.99 -10.34
C ASP A 309 19.09 -12.74 -11.69
N LEU A 310 18.39 -12.94 -12.81
CA LEU A 310 18.92 -12.61 -14.15
C LEU A 310 19.14 -11.10 -14.33
N THR A 311 18.44 -10.27 -13.58
CA THR A 311 18.57 -8.80 -13.68
C THR A 311 19.86 -8.28 -13.06
N ASP A 312 20.58 -9.11 -12.31
CA ASP A 312 21.89 -8.81 -11.72
C ASP A 312 23.05 -9.13 -12.67
N LEU A 313 22.77 -9.73 -13.84
CA LEU A 313 23.77 -9.97 -14.88
C LEU A 313 24.34 -8.63 -15.37
N SER A 314 25.65 -8.60 -15.57
CA SER A 314 26.38 -7.42 -16.08
C SER A 314 26.13 -7.19 -17.59
N ARG A 315 24.87 -6.93 -17.96
CA ARG A 315 24.41 -6.68 -19.33
C ARG A 315 23.74 -5.30 -19.44
N PRO A 316 24.54 -4.21 -19.46
CA PRO A 316 24.00 -2.85 -19.56
C PRO A 316 23.27 -2.56 -20.87
N ASP A 317 23.51 -3.35 -21.91
CA ASP A 317 22.81 -3.34 -23.19
C ASP A 317 21.36 -3.86 -23.10
N LEU A 318 21.06 -4.72 -22.11
CA LEU A 318 19.76 -5.32 -21.89
C LEU A 318 19.00 -4.72 -20.70
N SER A 319 19.58 -3.73 -20.03
CA SER A 319 19.03 -3.11 -18.82
C SER A 319 18.90 -1.59 -18.97
N LEU A 320 18.03 -0.99 -18.18
CA LEU A 320 18.06 0.47 -18.02
C LEU A 320 19.37 0.89 -17.34
N ALA A 321 19.91 2.05 -17.75
CA ALA A 321 21.05 2.62 -17.07
C ALA A 321 20.78 2.73 -15.55
N SER A 322 21.74 2.27 -14.74
CA SER A 322 21.60 2.33 -13.29
C SER A 322 21.45 3.79 -12.81
N TRP A 323 20.51 4.01 -11.90
CA TRP A 323 20.31 5.30 -11.28
C TRP A 323 21.03 5.36 -9.93
N THR A 324 21.84 6.37 -9.75
CA THR A 324 22.44 6.70 -8.46
C THR A 324 21.77 7.95 -7.90
N PRO A 325 21.04 7.86 -6.78
CA PRO A 325 20.44 9.03 -6.16
C PRO A 325 21.46 10.13 -5.88
N GLN A 326 21.11 11.38 -6.19
CA GLN A 326 22.03 12.52 -6.09
C GLN A 326 21.91 13.21 -4.73
N PRO A 327 23.00 13.79 -4.19
CA PRO A 327 22.92 14.66 -3.04
C PRO A 327 21.99 15.84 -3.30
N HIS A 328 21.20 16.22 -2.28
CA HIS A 328 20.33 17.38 -2.40
C HIS A 328 21.20 18.67 -2.53
N PRO A 329 20.94 19.55 -3.52
CA PRO A 329 21.80 20.70 -3.80
C PRO A 329 22.05 21.61 -2.59
N ARG A 330 21.05 21.82 -1.74
CA ARG A 330 21.17 22.65 -0.54
C ARG A 330 21.98 22.00 0.59
N PHE A 331 22.16 20.67 0.56
CA PHE A 331 22.94 19.94 1.57
C PHE A 331 24.30 19.47 1.08
N SER A 332 24.55 19.53 -0.22
CA SER A 332 25.80 19.07 -0.84
C SER A 332 27.04 19.91 -0.45
N THR A 333 26.83 21.16 -0.06
CA THR A 333 27.90 22.10 0.33
C THR A 333 28.13 22.16 1.84
N LEU A 334 27.31 21.47 2.63
CA LEU A 334 27.45 21.45 4.08
C LEU A 334 28.63 20.56 4.47
N SER A 335 29.63 21.10 5.10
CA SER A 335 30.78 20.33 5.56
C SER A 335 30.39 19.38 6.69
N THR A 336 30.85 18.14 6.61
CA THR A 336 30.66 17.12 7.64
C THR A 336 31.54 17.33 8.88
N GLY A 337 32.32 18.44 8.95
CA GLY A 337 33.40 18.62 9.91
C GLY A 337 33.30 19.83 10.85
N ASP A 338 32.40 20.77 10.65
CA ASP A 338 32.31 21.98 11.47
C ASP A 338 31.22 21.89 12.54
N MET A 339 31.47 21.08 13.56
CA MET A 339 30.72 21.08 14.84
C MET A 339 31.15 22.25 15.76
N ASP A 340 32.19 22.99 15.39
CA ASP A 340 32.73 24.13 16.16
C ASP A 340 32.52 25.47 15.41
N GLY A 341 31.32 25.99 15.49
CA GLY A 341 31.14 27.45 15.83
C GLY A 341 30.94 28.43 14.68
N ASP A 342 31.19 28.21 13.39
CA ASP A 342 30.93 29.20 12.31
C ASP A 342 30.51 28.60 10.96
N GLY A 343 30.28 27.29 10.91
CA GLY A 343 29.81 26.58 9.72
C GLY A 343 28.29 26.66 9.56
N HIS A 344 27.82 26.70 8.31
CA HIS A 344 26.41 26.68 7.97
C HIS A 344 25.86 25.25 8.16
N SER A 345 24.96 25.08 9.13
CA SER A 345 24.41 23.76 9.49
C SER A 345 23.16 23.39 8.67
N MET A 346 22.81 22.11 8.65
CA MET A 346 21.56 21.62 8.06
C MET A 346 20.33 22.30 8.68
N PHE A 347 20.36 22.56 9.99
CA PHE A 347 19.30 23.29 10.71
C PHE A 347 19.19 24.75 10.27
N ASP A 348 20.30 25.40 9.93
CA ASP A 348 20.28 26.77 9.40
C ASP A 348 19.65 26.83 8.02
N GLU A 349 19.88 25.82 7.18
CA GLU A 349 19.24 25.71 5.88
C GLU A 349 17.73 25.50 6.01
N ILE A 350 17.29 24.59 6.88
CA ILE A 350 15.87 24.33 7.13
C ILE A 350 15.18 25.55 7.74
N ARG A 351 15.87 26.27 8.66
CA ARG A 351 15.34 27.48 9.26
C ARG A 351 15.19 28.62 8.26
N ARG A 352 16.05 28.68 7.26
CA ARG A 352 16.02 29.71 6.22
C ARG A 352 14.82 29.55 5.30
N GLN A 353 14.51 28.34 4.92
CA GLN A 353 13.47 27.98 3.97
C GLN A 353 13.20 26.49 4.05
N ASP A 354 11.96 26.10 3.89
CA ASP A 354 11.57 24.69 3.78
C ASP A 354 12.35 23.96 2.66
N VAL A 355 12.53 22.66 2.81
CA VAL A 355 13.29 21.84 1.85
C VAL A 355 12.44 20.68 1.39
N LEU A 356 12.18 20.61 0.08
CA LEU A 356 11.51 19.46 -0.53
C LEU A 356 12.56 18.38 -0.86
N LEU A 357 12.34 17.21 -0.34
CA LEU A 357 13.09 15.99 -0.66
C LEU A 357 12.29 15.16 -1.65
N HIS A 358 12.93 14.66 -2.71
CA HIS A 358 12.27 13.87 -3.74
C HIS A 358 13.09 12.61 -4.04
N HIS A 359 12.74 11.51 -3.38
CA HIS A 359 13.34 10.19 -3.61
C HIS A 359 12.70 9.51 -4.83
N PRO A 360 13.42 8.68 -5.59
CA PRO A 360 14.83 8.29 -5.46
C PRO A 360 15.79 9.27 -6.13
N TYR A 361 15.28 10.42 -6.61
CA TYR A 361 16.13 11.41 -7.33
C TYR A 361 17.16 11.99 -6.38
N HIS A 362 16.76 12.41 -5.18
CA HIS A 362 17.66 12.77 -4.09
C HIS A 362 18.01 11.55 -3.23
N SER A 363 19.26 11.51 -2.76
CA SER A 363 19.77 10.47 -1.87
C SER A 363 19.08 10.52 -0.51
N PHE A 364 18.46 9.42 -0.09
CA PHE A 364 17.90 9.27 1.24
C PHE A 364 18.97 9.36 2.34
N GLY A 365 20.16 8.83 2.05
CA GLY A 365 21.32 8.88 2.95
C GLY A 365 21.79 10.30 3.22
N ASP A 366 21.86 11.13 2.17
CA ASP A 366 22.35 12.52 2.28
C ASP A 366 21.25 13.52 2.70
N THR A 367 20.04 13.04 2.92
CA THR A 367 18.90 13.88 3.29
C THR A 367 18.28 13.44 4.62
N VAL A 368 17.30 12.57 4.61
CA VAL A 368 16.54 12.16 5.81
C VAL A 368 17.44 11.50 6.85
N GLN A 369 18.29 10.57 6.39
CA GLN A 369 19.19 9.87 7.29
C GLN A 369 20.22 10.85 7.89
N LYS A 370 20.81 11.71 7.07
CA LYS A 370 21.74 12.76 7.53
C LYS A 370 21.09 13.74 8.49
N PHE A 371 19.78 14.07 8.29
CA PHE A 371 19.02 14.93 9.21
C PHE A 371 18.98 14.35 10.63
N LEU A 372 18.69 13.05 10.75
CA LEU A 372 18.65 12.37 12.05
C LEU A 372 20.04 12.13 12.63
N ASP A 373 21.03 11.82 11.80
CA ASP A 373 22.43 11.65 12.23
C ASP A 373 23.01 12.96 12.78
N VAL A 374 22.82 14.08 12.05
CA VAL A 374 23.23 15.40 12.54
C VAL A 374 22.49 15.76 13.83
N ALA A 375 21.19 15.46 13.94
CA ALA A 375 20.43 15.69 15.14
C ALA A 375 20.95 14.86 16.34
N ALA A 376 21.33 13.60 16.10
CA ALA A 376 21.87 12.72 17.13
C ALA A 376 23.18 13.26 17.72
N ASN A 377 23.99 13.93 16.90
CA ASN A 377 25.32 14.40 17.29
C ASN A 377 25.37 15.89 17.68
N ASP A 378 24.34 16.69 17.39
CA ASP A 378 24.31 18.12 17.75
C ASP A 378 24.05 18.33 19.24
N PRO A 379 24.97 18.97 20.00
CA PRO A 379 24.81 19.16 21.44
C PRO A 379 23.63 20.08 21.84
N LYS A 380 23.07 20.84 20.87
CA LYS A 380 21.89 21.70 21.10
C LYS A 380 20.57 20.94 20.92
N VAL A 381 20.59 19.74 20.37
CA VAL A 381 19.37 18.93 20.24
C VAL A 381 19.05 18.32 21.60
N LEU A 382 17.80 18.54 22.03
CA LEU A 382 17.27 18.12 23.32
C LEU A 382 16.50 16.80 23.19
N ALA A 383 15.75 16.64 22.08
CA ALA A 383 14.94 15.46 21.86
C ALA A 383 14.77 15.13 20.37
N ILE A 384 14.61 13.83 20.07
CA ILE A 384 14.26 13.31 18.75
C ILE A 384 13.05 12.38 18.91
N LYS A 385 12.01 12.59 18.08
CA LYS A 385 10.85 11.71 18.00
C LYS A 385 10.69 11.24 16.57
N ALA A 386 10.43 9.93 16.34
CA ALA A 386 10.27 9.37 15.01
C ALA A 386 9.16 8.32 14.97
N ALA A 387 8.35 8.33 13.90
CA ALA A 387 7.35 7.30 13.63
C ALA A 387 7.85 6.35 12.53
N ILE A 388 8.07 5.08 12.88
CA ILE A 388 8.69 4.07 12.05
C ILE A 388 7.65 3.01 11.70
N TYR A 389 7.31 2.90 10.42
CA TYR A 389 6.39 1.87 9.91
C TYR A 389 7.15 0.67 9.35
N ARG A 390 8.19 0.92 8.57
CA ARG A 390 9.12 -0.05 7.98
C ARG A 390 10.51 0.52 7.99
N THR A 391 11.48 -0.31 8.34
CA THR A 391 12.89 0.05 8.26
C THR A 391 13.72 -1.16 7.82
N ALA A 392 14.91 -0.90 7.29
CA ALA A 392 15.83 -1.96 6.87
C ALA A 392 16.38 -2.70 8.11
N SER A 393 16.80 -3.95 7.92
CA SER A 393 17.44 -4.74 8.99
C SER A 393 18.78 -4.14 9.47
N ASP A 394 19.42 -3.32 8.63
CA ASP A 394 20.64 -2.55 8.89
C ASP A 394 20.37 -1.04 8.97
N SER A 395 19.28 -0.65 9.62
CA SER A 395 18.77 0.71 9.59
C SER A 395 19.65 1.71 10.32
N LYS A 396 20.35 2.56 9.56
CA LYS A 396 21.07 3.71 10.12
C LYS A 396 20.17 4.75 10.79
N ILE A 397 18.87 4.76 10.47
CA ILE A 397 17.89 5.57 11.19
C ILE A 397 17.79 5.11 12.64
N ILE A 398 17.72 3.79 12.86
CA ILE A 398 17.68 3.21 14.20
C ILE A 398 19.01 3.45 14.93
N GLU A 399 20.14 3.29 14.23
CA GLU A 399 21.46 3.63 14.78
C GLU A 399 21.52 5.09 15.23
N SER A 400 21.07 6.04 14.41
CA SER A 400 21.01 7.46 14.79
C SER A 400 20.13 7.73 16.02
N LEU A 401 19.04 6.97 16.21
CA LEU A 401 18.21 7.10 17.42
C LEU A 401 18.92 6.56 18.66
N ILE A 402 19.68 5.47 18.53
CA ILE A 402 20.52 4.91 19.60
C ILE A 402 21.65 5.90 19.96
N ASP A 403 22.39 6.38 18.97
CA ASP A 403 23.44 7.39 19.15
C ASP A 403 22.91 8.65 19.85
N ALA A 404 21.68 9.07 19.51
CA ALA A 404 21.04 10.21 20.19
C ALA A 404 20.78 9.92 21.68
N ALA A 405 20.32 8.72 22.01
CA ALA A 405 20.11 8.30 23.40
C ALA A 405 21.43 8.22 24.18
N ASP A 406 22.47 7.65 23.58
CA ASP A 406 23.82 7.58 24.15
C ASP A 406 24.42 8.98 24.38
N ASN A 407 24.10 9.93 23.49
CA ASN A 407 24.48 11.34 23.64
C ASN A 407 23.59 12.09 24.65
N GLY A 408 22.74 11.40 25.41
CA GLY A 408 21.92 11.95 26.50
C GLY A 408 20.67 12.70 26.06
N LYS A 409 20.22 12.55 24.82
CA LYS A 409 19.00 13.18 24.30
C LYS A 409 17.76 12.35 24.68
N GLN A 410 16.61 13.04 24.77
CA GLN A 410 15.33 12.36 24.92
C GLN A 410 14.91 11.77 23.57
N VAL A 411 14.81 10.43 23.48
CA VAL A 411 14.40 9.76 22.26
C VAL A 411 13.08 9.03 22.46
N ALA A 412 12.13 9.24 21.55
CA ALA A 412 10.87 8.53 21.52
C ALA A 412 10.63 7.96 20.10
N ALA A 413 10.49 6.66 20.01
CA ALA A 413 10.21 5.96 18.76
C ALA A 413 8.80 5.34 18.79
N MET A 414 7.99 5.62 17.76
CA MET A 414 6.78 4.85 17.48
C MET A 414 7.10 3.80 16.42
N VAL A 415 7.01 2.51 16.76
CA VAL A 415 7.25 1.39 15.83
C VAL A 415 5.95 0.64 15.59
N GLU A 416 5.51 0.54 14.35
CA GLU A 416 4.26 -0.13 13.97
C GLU A 416 4.47 -1.65 13.86
N LEU A 417 4.05 -2.41 14.85
CA LEU A 417 4.19 -3.88 14.87
C LEU A 417 3.31 -4.61 13.86
N LYS A 418 2.19 -4.01 13.45
CA LYS A 418 1.26 -4.61 12.47
C LYS A 418 1.66 -4.32 11.02
N ALA A 419 2.93 -3.97 10.76
CA ALA A 419 3.44 -3.79 9.41
C ALA A 419 3.54 -5.16 8.72
N ARG A 420 2.57 -5.50 7.84
CA ARG A 420 2.47 -6.82 7.20
C ARG A 420 3.74 -7.24 6.50
N PHE A 421 4.17 -8.47 6.80
CA PHE A 421 5.42 -9.12 6.37
C PHE A 421 6.70 -8.52 6.94
N ASP A 422 6.62 -7.46 7.73
CA ASP A 422 7.75 -6.88 8.46
C ASP A 422 7.58 -7.01 9.98
N GLU A 423 6.56 -7.74 10.44
CA GLU A 423 6.23 -7.87 11.85
C GLU A 423 7.42 -8.36 12.66
N GLN A 424 8.11 -9.39 12.18
CA GLN A 424 9.27 -9.96 12.88
C GLN A 424 10.44 -8.98 12.97
N ASN A 425 10.78 -8.32 11.87
CA ASN A 425 11.84 -7.31 11.84
C ASN A 425 11.52 -6.14 12.78
N ASN A 426 10.27 -5.70 12.81
CA ASN A 426 9.86 -4.61 13.69
C ASN A 426 9.86 -5.03 15.17
N LEU A 427 9.52 -6.28 15.51
CA LEU A 427 9.66 -6.83 16.86
C LEU A 427 11.12 -6.83 17.33
N GLU A 428 12.05 -7.24 16.48
CA GLU A 428 13.48 -7.22 16.78
C GLU A 428 13.98 -5.81 17.07
N TRP A 429 13.51 -4.82 16.28
CA TRP A 429 13.86 -3.42 16.50
C TRP A 429 13.28 -2.84 17.78
N VAL A 430 12.02 -3.16 18.12
CA VAL A 430 11.43 -2.75 19.41
C VAL A 430 12.30 -3.22 20.56
N ARG A 431 12.63 -4.52 20.59
CA ARG A 431 13.47 -5.11 21.66
C ARG A 431 14.83 -4.40 21.75
N LYS A 432 15.49 -4.17 20.60
CA LYS A 432 16.78 -3.50 20.56
C LYS A 432 16.71 -2.06 21.10
N LEU A 433 15.70 -1.30 20.69
CA LEU A 433 15.53 0.08 21.15
C LEU A 433 15.23 0.16 22.65
N GLU A 434 14.43 -0.77 23.19
CA GLU A 434 14.14 -0.85 24.63
C GLU A 434 15.37 -1.25 25.43
N GLU A 435 16.21 -2.18 24.95
CA GLU A 435 17.47 -2.56 25.55
C GLU A 435 18.43 -1.37 25.68
N GLU A 436 18.42 -0.43 24.72
CA GLU A 436 19.20 0.82 24.72
C GLU A 436 18.51 1.97 25.50
N GLY A 437 17.43 1.66 26.22
CA GLY A 437 16.74 2.61 27.10
C GLY A 437 15.92 3.66 26.37
N ILE A 438 15.60 3.48 25.11
CA ILE A 438 14.75 4.36 24.31
C ILE A 438 13.28 4.10 24.63
N HIS A 439 12.50 5.18 24.76
CA HIS A 439 11.06 5.04 24.94
C HIS A 439 10.39 4.65 23.61
N VAL A 440 9.89 3.41 23.57
CA VAL A 440 9.21 2.85 22.39
C VAL A 440 7.71 2.77 22.64
N ALA A 441 6.93 3.32 21.71
CA ALA A 441 5.50 3.06 21.59
C ALA A 441 5.27 2.11 20.42
N TYR A 442 4.49 1.06 20.61
CA TYR A 442 4.22 0.05 19.58
C TYR A 442 2.73 -0.22 19.45
N GLY A 443 2.14 0.49 18.54
CA GLY A 443 0.72 0.33 18.22
C GLY A 443 -0.21 1.19 19.07
N THR A 444 -1.34 1.48 18.47
CA THR A 444 -2.49 2.13 19.10
C THR A 444 -3.68 1.21 18.95
N ILE A 445 -4.42 0.95 20.02
CA ILE A 445 -5.58 0.05 19.99
C ILE A 445 -6.59 0.56 18.94
N GLY A 446 -7.03 -0.32 18.05
CA GLY A 446 -8.01 -0.03 17.00
C GLY A 446 -7.51 0.83 15.84
N LEU A 447 -6.33 1.42 15.92
CA LEU A 447 -5.71 2.21 14.85
C LEU A 447 -4.38 1.58 14.42
N LYS A 448 -3.94 1.92 13.21
CA LYS A 448 -2.64 1.54 12.68
C LYS A 448 -1.83 2.79 12.37
N THR A 449 -0.62 2.90 12.90
CA THR A 449 0.27 4.02 12.61
C THR A 449 0.83 3.91 11.21
N HIS A 450 0.58 4.93 10.38
CA HIS A 450 1.08 4.95 9.01
C HIS A 450 1.72 6.28 8.61
N THR A 451 1.74 7.26 9.50
CA THR A 451 2.47 8.50 9.29
C THR A 451 3.98 8.27 9.14
N LYS A 452 4.65 9.12 8.39
CA LYS A 452 6.09 9.13 8.20
C LYS A 452 6.58 10.50 8.63
N THR A 453 6.80 10.63 9.92
CA THR A 453 7.11 11.90 10.57
C THR A 453 8.27 11.76 11.54
N ALA A 454 9.13 12.76 11.58
CA ALA A 454 10.15 12.93 12.60
C ALA A 454 10.16 14.36 13.11
N LEU A 455 10.48 14.52 14.39
CA LEU A 455 10.54 15.80 15.07
C LEU A 455 11.83 15.89 15.85
N VAL A 456 12.62 16.92 15.58
CA VAL A 456 13.84 17.30 16.34
C VAL A 456 13.55 18.56 17.13
N VAL A 457 13.80 18.48 18.42
CA VAL A 457 13.67 19.60 19.37
C VAL A 457 15.05 20.14 19.68
N ARG A 458 15.36 21.36 19.25
CA ARG A 458 16.67 21.98 19.35
C ARG A 458 16.63 23.27 20.13
N GLU A 459 17.64 23.51 20.99
CA GLU A 459 17.82 24.77 21.69
C GLU A 459 18.55 25.76 20.79
N GLU A 460 17.92 26.91 20.54
CA GLU A 460 18.46 28.01 19.75
C GLU A 460 18.70 29.22 20.64
N ALA A 461 19.37 30.25 20.11
CA ALA A 461 19.65 31.46 20.85
C ALA A 461 18.38 32.21 21.33
N ASP A 462 17.28 32.02 20.61
CA ASP A 462 15.97 32.66 20.86
C ASP A 462 14.96 31.71 21.55
N GLY A 463 15.39 30.54 21.98
CA GLY A 463 14.58 29.49 22.65
C GLY A 463 14.53 28.19 21.91
N VAL A 464 13.61 27.32 22.31
CA VAL A 464 13.45 25.99 21.69
C VAL A 464 12.78 26.11 20.33
N ARG A 465 13.38 25.46 19.31
CA ARG A 465 12.86 25.39 17.96
C ARG A 465 12.58 23.92 17.58
N LEU A 466 11.53 23.75 16.80
CA LEU A 466 11.07 22.47 16.30
C LEU A 466 11.46 22.35 14.83
N TYR A 467 12.12 21.27 14.48
CA TYR A 467 12.46 20.91 13.11
C TYR A 467 11.73 19.63 12.75
N SER A 468 10.92 19.69 11.73
CA SER A 468 9.96 18.67 11.38
C SER A 468 10.27 18.05 10.02
N HIS A 469 10.11 16.74 9.92
CA HIS A 469 10.03 16.03 8.65
C HIS A 469 8.66 15.39 8.51
N VAL A 470 7.95 15.68 7.41
CA VAL A 470 6.68 15.04 7.06
C VAL A 470 6.83 14.49 5.65
N ALA A 471 6.55 13.20 5.46
CA ALA A 471 6.82 12.53 4.20
C ALA A 471 5.71 11.59 3.74
N THR A 472 5.77 11.25 2.46
CA THR A 472 4.93 10.22 1.83
C THR A 472 5.52 8.82 2.00
N GLY A 473 6.86 8.71 2.08
CA GLY A 473 7.64 7.48 2.07
C GLY A 473 8.16 7.02 3.42
N ASN A 474 8.33 5.72 3.56
CA ASN A 474 8.85 5.08 4.77
C ASN A 474 10.34 5.41 5.02
N TYR A 475 10.77 5.30 6.27
CA TYR A 475 12.18 5.42 6.68
C TYR A 475 12.97 4.14 6.39
N HIS A 476 13.06 3.77 5.10
CA HIS A 476 13.70 2.54 4.66
C HIS A 476 14.64 2.83 3.48
N SER A 477 15.94 2.71 3.70
CA SER A 477 16.99 3.03 2.72
C SER A 477 16.90 2.25 1.41
N GLY A 478 16.43 0.99 1.46
CA GLY A 478 16.24 0.14 0.29
C GLY A 478 15.05 0.60 -0.56
N THR A 479 13.88 0.80 0.04
CA THR A 479 12.68 1.24 -0.69
C THR A 479 12.85 2.64 -1.26
N ALA A 480 13.57 3.53 -0.57
CA ALA A 480 13.86 4.88 -1.02
C ALA A 480 14.73 4.96 -2.31
N LYS A 481 15.27 3.83 -2.79
CA LYS A 481 15.99 3.74 -4.07
C LYS A 481 15.08 3.35 -5.23
N GLY A 482 13.91 2.79 -4.94
CA GLY A 482 12.99 2.28 -5.97
C GLY A 482 11.59 2.90 -5.91
N TYR A 483 11.28 3.73 -4.90
CA TYR A 483 9.99 4.37 -4.70
C TYR A 483 10.11 5.87 -4.91
N VAL A 484 9.18 6.44 -5.67
CA VAL A 484 9.05 7.89 -5.80
C VAL A 484 8.29 8.42 -4.58
N ASP A 485 9.00 9.11 -3.71
CA ASP A 485 8.46 9.68 -2.48
C ASP A 485 8.90 11.12 -2.27
N LEU A 486 8.04 11.88 -1.61
CA LEU A 486 8.29 13.28 -1.24
C LEU A 486 8.41 13.40 0.28
N GLY A 487 9.21 14.36 0.71
CA GLY A 487 9.29 14.76 2.11
C GLY A 487 9.58 16.24 2.23
N ILE A 488 9.04 16.88 3.24
CA ILE A 488 9.35 18.28 3.57
C ILE A 488 10.11 18.32 4.89
N LEU A 489 11.25 19.02 4.89
CA LEU A 489 11.93 19.45 6.10
C LEU A 489 11.58 20.92 6.34
N THR A 490 11.00 21.20 7.52
CA THR A 490 10.53 22.53 7.86
C THR A 490 10.85 22.90 9.31
N ALA A 491 11.02 24.18 9.57
CA ALA A 491 11.10 24.76 10.91
C ALA A 491 9.81 25.54 11.26
N ASP A 492 8.73 25.30 10.53
CA ASP A 492 7.43 25.90 10.83
C ASP A 492 6.95 25.50 12.22
N ARG A 493 6.60 26.52 13.02
CA ARG A 493 6.26 26.32 14.42
C ARG A 493 4.95 25.56 14.59
N ASP A 494 3.96 25.84 13.76
CA ASP A 494 2.62 25.27 13.90
C ASP A 494 2.61 23.81 13.46
N ILE A 495 3.32 23.45 12.38
CA ILE A 495 3.57 22.06 11.99
C ILE A 495 4.33 21.31 13.09
N GLY A 496 5.38 21.92 13.66
CA GLY A 496 6.12 21.32 14.76
C GLY A 496 5.28 21.08 16.01
N GLN A 497 4.40 22.01 16.38
CA GLN A 497 3.49 21.85 17.52
C GLN A 497 2.42 20.79 17.26
N ASP A 498 1.92 20.70 16.04
CA ASP A 498 0.98 19.65 15.68
C ASP A 498 1.66 18.26 15.75
N LEU A 499 2.93 18.13 15.32
CA LEU A 499 3.67 16.89 15.49
C LEU A 499 3.92 16.54 16.96
N VAL A 500 4.15 17.52 17.84
CA VAL A 500 4.22 17.26 19.29
C VAL A 500 2.96 16.57 19.77
N LYS A 501 1.78 17.02 19.33
CA LYS A 501 0.49 16.42 19.68
C LYS A 501 0.35 15.01 19.11
N VAL A 502 0.74 14.79 17.85
CA VAL A 502 0.74 13.46 17.21
C VAL A 502 1.62 12.46 18.00
N PHE A 503 2.83 12.89 18.40
CA PHE A 503 3.71 12.03 19.19
C PHE A 503 3.21 11.78 20.61
N ASN A 504 2.57 12.78 21.22
CA ASN A 504 1.95 12.61 22.54
C ASN A 504 0.74 11.67 22.48
N PHE A 505 0.02 11.64 21.35
CA PHE A 505 -1.04 10.67 21.13
C PHE A 505 -0.52 9.21 21.12
N PHE A 506 0.64 8.94 20.54
CA PHE A 506 1.20 7.58 20.54
C PHE A 506 1.52 7.05 21.93
N THR A 507 1.72 7.93 22.89
CA THR A 507 2.09 7.57 24.27
C THR A 507 1.02 7.93 25.32
N GLY A 508 -0.08 8.53 24.89
CA GLY A 508 -1.12 9.07 25.77
C GLY A 508 -2.55 8.64 25.36
N PRO A 509 -3.56 9.04 26.12
CA PRO A 509 -4.91 8.48 26.00
C PRO A 509 -5.82 9.15 24.96
N SER A 510 -5.46 10.24 24.31
CA SER A 510 -6.43 11.01 23.50
C SER A 510 -5.88 11.68 22.25
N LEU A 511 -6.65 11.54 21.14
CA LEU A 511 -6.53 12.29 19.88
C LEU A 511 -7.45 13.52 19.82
N ASP A 512 -8.11 13.87 20.91
CA ASP A 512 -9.14 14.92 20.91
C ASP A 512 -8.48 16.31 20.99
N GLU A 513 -7.70 16.67 19.94
CA GLU A 513 -6.98 17.94 19.86
C GLU A 513 -7.24 18.66 18.54
N GLU A 514 -7.34 19.98 18.61
CA GLU A 514 -7.33 20.84 17.43
C GLU A 514 -5.92 20.90 16.84
N PHE A 515 -5.77 20.61 15.55
CA PHE A 515 -4.54 20.80 14.80
C PHE A 515 -4.59 22.15 14.07
N ARG A 516 -3.42 22.80 13.93
CA ARG A 516 -3.31 24.14 13.36
C ARG A 516 -3.12 24.12 11.85
N LYS A 517 -2.26 23.24 11.37
CA LYS A 517 -1.86 23.11 9.97
C LYS A 517 -1.97 21.68 9.44
N LEU A 518 -1.58 20.68 10.24
CA LEU A 518 -1.60 19.31 9.79
C LEU A 518 -3.02 18.76 9.67
N LEU A 519 -3.30 18.09 8.57
CA LEU A 519 -4.49 17.26 8.44
C LEU A 519 -4.15 15.88 9.01
N ILE A 520 -4.79 15.53 10.12
CA ILE A 520 -4.52 14.28 10.84
C ILE A 520 -5.71 13.33 10.73
N ALA A 521 -5.46 12.12 10.25
CA ALA A 521 -6.43 11.05 10.33
C ALA A 521 -6.26 10.29 11.67
N PRO A 522 -7.39 9.80 12.27
CA PRO A 522 -8.78 9.87 11.80
C PRO A 522 -9.53 11.14 12.25
N VAL A 523 -8.86 12.20 12.71
CA VAL A 523 -9.48 13.34 13.42
C VAL A 523 -10.03 14.40 12.47
N THR A 524 -9.15 15.03 11.66
CA THR A 524 -9.51 16.20 10.85
C THR A 524 -9.46 15.94 9.35
N MET A 525 -8.63 15.00 8.89
CA MET A 525 -8.24 14.86 7.49
C MET A 525 -9.42 14.70 6.53
N ARG A 526 -10.36 13.79 6.82
CA ARG A 526 -11.55 13.59 5.99
C ARG A 526 -12.35 14.87 5.82
N ASN A 527 -12.62 15.55 6.93
CA ASN A 527 -13.44 16.74 6.94
C ASN A 527 -12.77 17.91 6.19
N GLU A 528 -11.46 18.08 6.35
CA GLU A 528 -10.74 19.15 5.66
C GLU A 528 -10.67 18.91 4.15
N PHE A 529 -10.40 17.69 3.69
CA PHE A 529 -10.47 17.38 2.26
C PHE A 529 -11.88 17.57 1.70
N THR A 530 -12.90 17.12 2.41
CA THR A 530 -14.29 17.36 2.01
C THR A 530 -14.59 18.85 1.88
N LYS A 531 -14.13 19.69 2.81
CA LYS A 531 -14.28 21.15 2.74
C LYS A 531 -13.54 21.74 1.53
N CYS A 532 -12.30 21.30 1.25
CA CYS A 532 -11.57 21.75 0.07
C CYS A 532 -12.31 21.41 -1.23
N ILE A 533 -12.79 20.18 -1.38
CA ILE A 533 -13.53 19.74 -2.57
C ILE A 533 -14.83 20.54 -2.74
N ARG A 534 -15.62 20.70 -1.68
CA ARG A 534 -16.86 21.48 -1.70
C ARG A 534 -16.61 22.96 -2.00
N ARG A 535 -15.53 23.54 -1.48
CA ARG A 535 -15.14 24.91 -1.78
C ARG A 535 -14.83 25.11 -3.26
N GLU A 536 -14.15 24.15 -3.93
CA GLU A 536 -13.93 24.20 -5.37
C GLU A 536 -15.26 24.14 -6.11
N ALA A 537 -16.20 23.27 -5.71
CA ALA A 537 -17.54 23.24 -6.30
C ALA A 537 -18.28 24.58 -6.16
N GLU A 538 -18.22 25.23 -4.98
CA GLU A 538 -18.79 26.57 -4.79
C GLU A 538 -18.10 27.62 -5.66
N HIS A 539 -16.79 27.51 -5.88
CA HIS A 539 -16.06 28.41 -6.78
C HIS A 539 -16.51 28.23 -8.22
N ALA A 540 -16.63 26.99 -8.70
CA ALA A 540 -17.10 26.69 -10.06
C ALA A 540 -18.51 27.22 -10.30
N VAL A 541 -19.46 26.96 -9.40
CA VAL A 541 -20.83 27.49 -9.49
C VAL A 541 -20.85 29.02 -9.51
N ALA A 542 -19.93 29.67 -8.80
CA ALA A 542 -19.79 31.12 -8.77
C ALA A 542 -19.01 31.70 -9.99
N GLY A 543 -18.59 30.87 -10.94
CA GLY A 543 -17.80 31.28 -12.10
C GLY A 543 -16.38 31.75 -11.76
N ARG A 544 -15.85 31.30 -10.63
CA ARG A 544 -14.44 31.54 -10.23
C ARG A 544 -13.56 30.38 -10.68
N PRO A 545 -12.25 30.58 -10.83
CA PRO A 545 -11.32 29.47 -11.09
C PRO A 545 -11.47 28.37 -10.04
N ALA A 546 -11.63 27.13 -10.51
CA ALA A 546 -11.84 25.97 -9.66
C ALA A 546 -11.22 24.74 -10.32
N ARG A 547 -10.30 24.09 -9.65
CA ARG A 547 -9.64 22.88 -10.17
C ARG A 547 -9.09 22.04 -9.01
N ILE A 548 -9.17 20.73 -9.17
CA ILE A 548 -8.58 19.76 -8.27
C ILE A 548 -7.59 18.92 -9.05
N VAL A 549 -6.34 18.83 -8.57
CA VAL A 549 -5.36 17.90 -9.11
C VAL A 549 -4.80 17.06 -7.96
N ALA A 550 -4.89 15.74 -8.05
CA ALA A 550 -4.41 14.89 -6.99
C ALA A 550 -3.60 13.70 -7.52
N LYS A 551 -2.42 13.48 -6.92
CA LYS A 551 -1.59 12.30 -7.13
C LYS A 551 -1.62 11.46 -5.87
N MET A 552 -1.93 10.16 -6.01
CA MET A 552 -2.03 9.21 -4.90
C MET A 552 -1.86 7.77 -5.36
N ASN A 553 -1.75 6.83 -4.41
CA ASN A 553 -1.74 5.42 -4.77
C ASN A 553 -3.15 4.88 -5.03
N ALA A 554 -4.14 5.30 -4.25
CA ALA A 554 -5.48 4.77 -4.36
C ALA A 554 -6.56 5.80 -4.00
N LEU A 555 -7.65 5.80 -4.79
CA LEU A 555 -8.90 6.50 -4.56
C LEU A 555 -9.99 5.44 -4.31
N GLU A 556 -10.33 5.21 -3.02
CA GLU A 556 -11.21 4.09 -2.64
C GLU A 556 -12.39 4.51 -1.76
N ASP A 557 -12.28 5.62 -1.06
CA ASP A 557 -13.29 6.09 -0.12
C ASP A 557 -14.57 6.54 -0.84
N PRO A 558 -15.73 5.91 -0.59
CA PRO A 558 -16.97 6.26 -1.30
C PRO A 558 -17.41 7.70 -1.04
N GLY A 559 -17.19 8.21 0.18
CA GLY A 559 -17.59 9.57 0.54
C GLY A 559 -16.77 10.63 -0.20
N ILE A 560 -15.46 10.42 -0.36
CA ILE A 560 -14.61 11.32 -1.17
C ILE A 560 -14.98 11.20 -2.67
N VAL A 561 -15.23 9.99 -3.17
CA VAL A 561 -15.66 9.80 -4.56
C VAL A 561 -16.98 10.55 -4.85
N GLU A 562 -17.95 10.47 -3.93
CA GLU A 562 -19.21 11.21 -4.03
C GLU A 562 -19.01 12.73 -4.06
N GLU A 563 -18.13 13.28 -3.21
CA GLU A 563 -17.79 14.70 -3.21
C GLU A 563 -17.09 15.12 -4.51
N LEU A 564 -16.23 14.30 -5.08
CA LEU A 564 -15.60 14.54 -6.39
C LEU A 564 -16.64 14.54 -7.53
N TYR A 565 -17.62 13.62 -7.48
CA TYR A 565 -18.73 13.64 -8.44
C TYR A 565 -19.54 14.93 -8.33
N LYS A 566 -19.89 15.37 -7.12
CA LYS A 566 -20.58 16.66 -6.89
C LYS A 566 -19.76 17.83 -7.43
N ALA A 567 -18.45 17.83 -7.22
CA ALA A 567 -17.58 18.87 -7.74
C ALA A 567 -17.51 18.86 -9.28
N SER A 568 -17.41 17.69 -9.91
CA SER A 568 -17.49 17.57 -11.37
C SER A 568 -18.82 18.07 -11.93
N MET A 569 -19.94 17.66 -11.32
CA MET A 569 -21.28 18.14 -11.69
C MET A 569 -21.42 19.66 -11.56
N ALA A 570 -20.68 20.28 -10.65
CA ALA A 570 -20.60 21.74 -10.48
C ALA A 570 -19.67 22.42 -11.51
N GLY A 571 -18.93 21.66 -12.32
CA GLY A 571 -18.03 22.14 -13.36
C GLY A 571 -16.58 22.35 -12.90
N VAL A 572 -16.17 21.70 -11.82
CA VAL A 572 -14.76 21.68 -11.40
C VAL A 572 -13.97 20.79 -12.36
N ASP A 573 -12.83 21.28 -12.86
CA ASP A 573 -11.87 20.46 -13.61
C ASP A 573 -11.07 19.58 -12.65
N ILE A 574 -11.13 18.25 -12.82
CA ILE A 574 -10.55 17.28 -11.88
C ILE A 574 -9.58 16.34 -12.59
N ASP A 575 -8.31 16.42 -12.21
CA ASP A 575 -7.22 15.64 -12.75
C ASP A 575 -6.61 14.72 -11.67
N LEU A 576 -6.69 13.41 -11.88
CA LEU A 576 -6.28 12.42 -10.89
C LEU A 576 -5.16 11.53 -11.45
N LEU A 577 -4.00 11.51 -10.78
CA LEU A 577 -2.93 10.54 -11.01
C LEU A 577 -3.04 9.44 -9.95
N VAL A 578 -3.77 8.36 -10.26
CA VAL A 578 -4.01 7.24 -9.36
C VAL A 578 -3.27 6.00 -9.83
N ARG A 579 -2.26 5.57 -9.08
CA ARG A 579 -1.40 4.47 -9.49
C ARG A 579 -2.12 3.11 -9.49
N ASP A 580 -2.86 2.79 -8.44
CA ASP A 580 -3.41 1.46 -8.14
C ASP A 580 -4.95 1.50 -8.20
N ILE A 581 -5.62 1.34 -7.07
CA ILE A 581 -7.08 1.27 -6.99
C ILE A 581 -7.73 2.62 -7.26
N CYS A 582 -8.68 2.64 -8.19
CA CYS A 582 -9.59 3.75 -8.40
C CYS A 582 -11.03 3.23 -8.46
N ARG A 583 -11.90 3.69 -7.55
CA ARG A 583 -13.32 3.32 -7.56
C ARG A 583 -14.20 4.34 -8.29
N LEU A 584 -13.66 5.53 -8.57
CA LEU A 584 -14.33 6.56 -9.35
C LEU A 584 -14.35 6.16 -10.84
N ARG A 585 -15.44 6.44 -11.52
CA ARG A 585 -15.61 6.26 -12.98
C ARG A 585 -15.53 7.62 -13.68
N PRO A 586 -14.47 7.90 -14.47
CA PRO A 586 -14.34 9.15 -15.20
C PRO A 586 -15.25 9.18 -16.44
N GLY A 587 -15.55 10.37 -16.97
CA GLY A 587 -16.18 10.54 -18.27
C GLY A 587 -17.61 10.05 -18.38
N ILE A 588 -18.36 9.92 -17.27
CA ILE A 588 -19.79 9.58 -17.28
C ILE A 588 -20.60 10.85 -17.52
N ASP A 589 -21.46 10.82 -18.55
CA ASP A 589 -22.33 11.94 -18.92
C ASP A 589 -23.17 12.42 -17.74
N GLY A 590 -23.10 13.71 -17.44
CA GLY A 590 -23.83 14.34 -16.36
C GLY A 590 -23.31 14.08 -14.96
N LEU A 591 -22.26 13.27 -14.80
CA LEU A 591 -21.71 12.89 -13.50
C LEU A 591 -20.23 13.28 -13.36
N SER A 592 -19.38 12.80 -14.27
CA SER A 592 -17.92 12.92 -14.16
C SER A 592 -17.25 13.34 -15.48
N GLU A 593 -17.94 14.16 -16.28
CA GLU A 593 -17.49 14.63 -17.60
C GLU A 593 -16.16 15.42 -17.51
N THR A 594 -15.91 16.09 -16.38
CA THR A 594 -14.72 16.90 -16.16
C THR A 594 -13.61 16.17 -15.45
N VAL A 595 -13.79 14.86 -15.20
CA VAL A 595 -12.81 14.04 -14.48
C VAL A 595 -11.91 13.29 -15.45
N THR A 596 -10.59 13.44 -15.30
CA THR A 596 -9.59 12.60 -15.96
C THR A 596 -8.84 11.81 -14.92
N VAL A 597 -8.67 10.51 -15.18
CA VAL A 597 -7.87 9.63 -14.30
C VAL A 597 -6.74 9.02 -15.11
N ARG A 598 -5.50 9.17 -14.63
CA ARG A 598 -4.31 8.55 -15.21
C ARG A 598 -3.54 7.75 -14.19
N SER A 599 -2.73 6.82 -14.69
CA SER A 599 -1.84 5.98 -13.90
C SER A 599 -0.49 5.90 -14.59
N VAL A 600 0.61 6.03 -13.84
CA VAL A 600 1.98 5.89 -14.35
C VAL A 600 2.59 4.64 -13.76
N VAL A 601 3.13 3.75 -14.62
CA VAL A 601 3.87 2.55 -14.23
C VAL A 601 5.21 2.57 -14.94
N ASP A 602 6.30 2.72 -14.17
CA ASP A 602 7.66 2.84 -14.71
C ASP A 602 8.66 2.15 -13.76
N ARG A 603 9.96 2.37 -13.99
CA ARG A 603 11.08 1.77 -13.24
C ARG A 603 11.03 2.01 -11.73
N PHE A 604 10.54 3.16 -11.29
CA PHE A 604 10.31 3.49 -9.88
C PHE A 604 8.83 3.44 -9.58
N LEU A 605 8.49 2.92 -8.41
CA LEU A 605 7.11 2.83 -7.97
C LEU A 605 6.60 4.23 -7.56
N GLU A 606 5.61 4.75 -8.28
CA GLU A 606 4.98 6.03 -7.96
C GLU A 606 4.22 5.93 -6.63
N HIS A 607 4.78 6.50 -5.56
CA HIS A 607 4.25 6.35 -4.19
C HIS A 607 3.95 7.69 -3.51
N SER A 608 4.39 8.80 -4.07
CA SER A 608 4.13 10.13 -3.53
C SER A 608 2.65 10.51 -3.58
N ARG A 609 2.22 11.35 -2.63
CA ARG A 609 0.89 11.93 -2.58
C ARG A 609 1.02 13.44 -2.62
N ILE A 610 0.29 14.05 -3.56
CA ILE A 610 0.21 15.51 -3.73
C ILE A 610 -1.25 15.85 -3.96
N PHE A 611 -1.77 16.84 -3.24
CA PHE A 611 -3.12 17.32 -3.43
C PHE A 611 -3.07 18.83 -3.70
N TYR A 612 -3.77 19.24 -4.74
CA TYR A 612 -3.86 20.63 -5.19
C TYR A 612 -5.32 21.06 -5.32
N PHE A 613 -5.59 22.25 -4.83
CA PHE A 613 -6.88 22.93 -4.96
C PHE A 613 -6.64 24.37 -5.44
N GLU A 614 -7.37 24.78 -6.49
CA GLU A 614 -7.22 26.08 -7.15
C GLU A 614 -7.63 27.27 -6.25
N ASN A 615 -8.63 27.08 -5.41
CA ASN A 615 -9.11 28.04 -4.42
C ASN A 615 -9.29 29.48 -4.98
N ALA A 616 -9.97 29.57 -6.11
CA ALA A 616 -10.27 30.86 -6.79
C ALA A 616 -9.04 31.72 -7.13
N GLY A 617 -7.89 31.08 -7.37
CA GLY A 617 -6.62 31.75 -7.72
C GLY A 617 -5.65 31.97 -6.54
N ASP A 618 -5.94 31.40 -5.37
CA ASP A 618 -5.01 31.30 -4.23
C ASP A 618 -4.73 29.82 -3.92
N PRO A 619 -3.93 29.16 -4.76
CA PRO A 619 -3.83 27.71 -4.80
C PRO A 619 -3.18 27.13 -3.53
N GLU A 620 -3.71 25.98 -3.11
CA GLU A 620 -3.24 25.23 -1.96
C GLU A 620 -2.62 23.91 -2.40
N TYR A 621 -1.51 23.55 -1.78
CA TYR A 621 -0.80 22.30 -2.00
C TYR A 621 -0.59 21.55 -0.71
N TYR A 622 -0.75 20.22 -0.76
CA TYR A 622 -0.59 19.34 0.39
C TYR A 622 0.21 18.11 0.01
N ILE A 623 1.06 17.62 0.91
CA ILE A 623 1.79 16.36 0.78
C ILE A 623 1.72 15.55 2.06
N GLY A 624 1.75 14.23 2.00
CA GLY A 624 1.83 13.38 3.19
C GLY A 624 1.53 11.91 2.96
N SER A 625 1.19 11.20 4.02
CA SER A 625 1.19 9.75 4.05
C SER A 625 -0.10 9.08 3.57
N ALA A 626 -1.22 9.80 3.53
CA ALA A 626 -2.55 9.24 3.26
C ALA A 626 -2.93 9.23 1.79
N ASP A 627 -3.58 8.16 1.37
CA ASP A 627 -4.41 8.09 0.18
C ASP A 627 -5.88 8.40 0.54
N TRP A 628 -6.73 8.70 -0.43
CA TRP A 628 -8.17 8.84 -0.22
C TRP A 628 -8.84 7.45 -0.15
N MET A 629 -8.56 6.76 0.94
CA MET A 629 -9.10 5.44 1.26
C MET A 629 -9.76 5.44 2.63
N THR A 630 -10.89 4.77 2.78
CA THR A 630 -11.60 4.62 4.06
C THR A 630 -10.67 4.19 5.19
N ARG A 631 -9.82 3.20 4.94
CA ARG A 631 -8.86 2.74 5.96
C ARG A 631 -7.81 3.79 6.35
N ASN A 632 -7.38 4.68 5.42
CA ASN A 632 -6.43 5.75 5.73
C ASN A 632 -7.12 6.86 6.53
N LEU A 633 -8.33 7.20 6.15
CA LEU A 633 -9.07 8.32 6.74
C LEU A 633 -9.67 7.98 8.12
N ASP A 634 -10.01 6.69 8.36
CA ASP A 634 -10.79 6.29 9.56
C ASP A 634 -10.08 5.29 10.47
N LYS A 635 -9.10 4.51 9.97
CA LYS A 635 -8.49 3.38 10.71
C LYS A 635 -6.98 3.49 10.86
N ARG A 636 -6.40 4.62 10.47
CA ARG A 636 -4.96 4.86 10.54
C ARG A 636 -4.65 6.21 11.15
N VAL A 637 -3.47 6.30 11.75
CA VAL A 637 -2.86 7.60 12.07
C VAL A 637 -2.01 8.02 10.88
N GLU A 638 -2.46 9.05 10.18
CA GLU A 638 -1.83 9.63 9.00
C GLU A 638 -1.62 11.13 9.21
N ALA A 639 -0.63 11.70 8.52
CA ALA A 639 -0.38 13.14 8.54
C ALA A 639 -0.18 13.68 7.12
N ILE A 640 -0.83 14.79 6.84
CA ILE A 640 -0.67 15.58 5.61
C ILE A 640 -0.36 17.00 6.00
N ALA A 641 0.71 17.56 5.40
CA ALA A 641 1.16 18.92 5.63
C ALA A 641 0.77 19.83 4.46
N PRO A 642 0.29 21.06 4.72
CA PRO A 642 0.19 22.09 3.71
C PRO A 642 1.60 22.55 3.31
N VAL A 643 1.76 22.88 2.03
CA VAL A 643 2.99 23.43 1.48
C VAL A 643 2.78 24.91 1.17
N GLU A 644 3.43 25.79 1.92
CA GLU A 644 3.27 27.23 1.79
C GLU A 644 4.42 27.90 1.03
N ASP A 645 5.60 27.26 1.01
CA ASP A 645 6.78 27.77 0.31
C ASP A 645 6.54 27.81 -1.19
N ILE A 646 6.74 28.97 -1.80
CA ILE A 646 6.43 29.22 -3.21
C ILE A 646 7.30 28.38 -4.16
N ASP A 647 8.59 28.21 -3.84
CA ASP A 647 9.51 27.47 -4.68
C ASP A 647 9.18 25.97 -4.65
N ILE A 648 8.68 25.47 -3.50
CA ILE A 648 8.23 24.07 -3.38
C ILE A 648 6.89 23.88 -4.11
N ARG A 649 5.95 24.82 -4.03
CA ARG A 649 4.71 24.80 -4.80
C ARG A 649 4.98 24.71 -6.31
N GLU A 650 5.96 25.46 -6.83
CA GLU A 650 6.39 25.36 -8.24
C GLU A 650 6.90 23.95 -8.58
N GLN A 651 7.70 23.36 -7.71
CA GLN A 651 8.20 22.00 -7.92
C GLN A 651 7.06 20.97 -7.91
N LEU A 652 6.12 21.08 -6.97
CA LEU A 652 4.96 20.18 -6.91
C LEU A 652 4.05 20.33 -8.13
N ARG A 653 3.82 21.58 -8.57
CA ARG A 653 3.09 21.88 -9.80
C ARG A 653 3.73 21.18 -11.00
N PHE A 654 5.05 21.34 -11.15
CA PHE A 654 5.78 20.71 -12.24
C PHE A 654 5.67 19.18 -12.21
N ILE A 655 5.77 18.54 -11.03
CA ILE A 655 5.63 17.10 -10.88
C ILE A 655 4.24 16.65 -11.36
N LEU A 656 3.19 17.36 -10.98
CA LEU A 656 1.82 17.04 -11.37
C LEU A 656 1.61 17.23 -12.87
N GLU A 657 2.00 18.38 -13.43
CA GLU A 657 1.88 18.67 -14.87
C GLU A 657 2.68 17.68 -15.73
N LEU A 658 3.89 17.32 -15.27
CA LEU A 658 4.75 16.34 -15.96
C LEU A 658 4.10 14.94 -15.96
N GLY A 659 3.43 14.55 -14.87
CA GLY A 659 2.69 13.29 -14.80
C GLY A 659 1.55 13.22 -15.81
N PHE A 660 0.87 14.36 -16.08
CA PHE A 660 -0.15 14.44 -17.13
C PHE A 660 0.46 14.61 -18.54
N ALA A 661 1.70 15.08 -18.65
CA ALA A 661 2.40 15.17 -19.92
C ALA A 661 3.04 13.84 -20.35
N ASP A 662 3.23 12.89 -19.43
CA ASP A 662 3.81 11.58 -19.74
C ASP A 662 2.94 10.84 -20.77
N ASN A 663 3.55 10.46 -21.89
CA ASN A 663 2.93 9.71 -22.98
C ASN A 663 3.69 8.42 -23.32
N ARG A 664 4.63 8.00 -22.43
CA ARG A 664 5.40 6.78 -22.60
C ARG A 664 5.00 5.70 -21.59
N LYS A 665 4.71 6.10 -20.34
CA LYS A 665 4.43 5.20 -19.22
C LYS A 665 3.08 5.48 -18.56
N SER A 666 2.37 6.47 -19.06
CA SER A 666 1.05 6.84 -18.56
C SER A 666 -0.06 6.04 -19.25
N TRP A 667 -1.09 5.77 -18.48
CA TRP A 667 -2.32 5.07 -18.87
C TRP A 667 -3.50 5.95 -18.53
N GLU A 668 -4.45 6.09 -19.42
CA GLU A 668 -5.70 6.83 -19.19
C GLU A 668 -6.85 5.85 -18.94
N MET A 669 -7.67 6.17 -17.95
CA MET A 669 -8.76 5.32 -17.50
C MET A 669 -10.04 5.61 -18.28
N ASN A 670 -10.67 4.55 -18.78
CA ASN A 670 -11.98 4.60 -19.44
C ASN A 670 -13.14 4.57 -18.41
N PRO A 671 -14.36 5.00 -18.83
CA PRO A 671 -15.55 4.95 -17.96
C PRO A 671 -15.90 3.58 -17.37
N ASP A 672 -15.49 2.49 -18.00
CA ASP A 672 -15.72 1.12 -17.54
C ASP A 672 -14.66 0.61 -16.54
N GLY A 673 -13.62 1.41 -16.29
CA GLY A 673 -12.50 1.07 -15.41
C GLY A 673 -11.33 0.38 -16.09
N SER A 674 -11.39 0.14 -17.39
CA SER A 674 -10.25 -0.30 -18.20
C SER A 674 -9.26 0.86 -18.40
N TYR A 675 -8.04 0.54 -18.81
CA TYR A 675 -7.01 1.54 -19.07
C TYR A 675 -6.38 1.34 -20.44
N GLU A 676 -6.08 2.45 -21.10
CA GLU A 676 -5.34 2.50 -22.36
C GLU A 676 -4.00 3.20 -22.17
N GLN A 677 -2.92 2.58 -22.68
CA GLN A 677 -1.60 3.18 -22.60
C GLN A 677 -1.51 4.33 -23.61
N LEU A 678 -1.07 5.50 -23.13
CA LEU A 678 -0.81 6.63 -23.99
C LEU A 678 0.41 6.37 -24.87
N SER A 679 0.37 6.90 -26.09
CA SER A 679 1.47 6.80 -27.04
C SER A 679 1.70 8.18 -27.69
N PRO A 680 2.97 8.57 -27.96
CA PRO A 680 3.24 9.84 -28.60
C PRO A 680 2.70 9.84 -30.03
N GLU A 681 1.68 10.64 -30.31
CA GLU A 681 1.11 10.85 -31.64
C GLU A 681 2.02 11.77 -32.47
N GLY A 682 3.14 11.24 -32.97
CA GLY A 682 4.06 11.98 -33.85
C GLY A 682 4.79 13.17 -33.20
N GLY A 683 4.69 13.31 -31.88
CA GLY A 683 5.32 14.34 -31.07
C GLY A 683 6.56 13.82 -30.31
N HIS A 684 7.02 14.61 -29.34
CA HIS A 684 8.09 14.20 -28.44
C HIS A 684 7.59 13.14 -27.44
N THR A 685 8.41 12.12 -27.18
CA THR A 685 8.19 11.18 -26.11
C THR A 685 8.55 11.83 -24.79
N VAL A 686 7.58 11.88 -23.88
CA VAL A 686 7.75 12.37 -22.51
C VAL A 686 7.66 11.18 -21.56
N ASN A 687 8.73 10.94 -20.81
CA ASN A 687 8.77 10.01 -19.70
C ASN A 687 9.06 10.80 -18.42
N MET A 688 8.12 10.84 -17.51
CA MET A 688 8.17 11.64 -16.29
C MET A 688 9.43 11.37 -15.47
N GLN A 689 9.74 10.10 -15.22
CA GLN A 689 10.88 9.73 -14.38
C GLN A 689 12.22 10.07 -15.03
N SER A 690 12.33 9.90 -16.33
CA SER A 690 13.55 10.27 -17.08
C SER A 690 13.80 11.78 -17.06
N VAL A 691 12.75 12.58 -17.19
CA VAL A 691 12.85 14.05 -17.08
C VAL A 691 13.32 14.46 -15.67
N LEU A 692 12.73 13.89 -14.62
CA LEU A 692 13.11 14.18 -13.22
C LEU A 692 14.55 13.74 -12.90
N MET A 693 15.01 12.62 -13.43
CA MET A 693 16.41 12.19 -13.33
C MET A 693 17.35 13.20 -14.02
N GLY A 694 17.03 13.62 -15.24
CA GLY A 694 17.81 14.60 -15.98
C GLY A 694 17.91 15.96 -15.29
N GLN A 695 16.80 16.45 -14.72
CA GLN A 695 16.79 17.69 -13.92
C GLN A 695 17.69 17.58 -12.69
N THR A 696 17.58 16.47 -11.95
CA THR A 696 18.37 16.25 -10.75
C THR A 696 19.86 16.23 -11.03
N LEU A 697 20.31 15.57 -12.12
CA LEU A 697 21.70 15.58 -12.56
C LEU A 697 22.18 17.00 -12.92
N THR A 698 21.32 17.78 -13.56
CA THR A 698 21.65 19.17 -13.95
C THR A 698 21.79 20.07 -12.72
N ALA A 699 20.88 19.95 -11.76
CA ALA A 699 20.92 20.70 -10.51
C ALA A 699 22.15 20.35 -9.66
N SER A 700 22.51 19.08 -9.57
CA SER A 700 23.67 18.59 -8.82
C SER A 700 24.99 19.05 -9.43
N SER A 701 25.05 19.24 -10.75
CA SER A 701 26.26 19.69 -11.46
C SER A 701 26.51 21.20 -11.37
N LYS A 702 25.55 22.01 -10.92
CA LYS A 702 25.61 23.48 -10.81
C LYS A 702 25.14 23.95 -9.44
N PRO A 703 25.92 23.73 -8.36
CA PRO A 703 25.55 24.20 -7.04
C PRO A 703 25.40 25.73 -7.02
N GLY A 704 24.30 26.23 -6.50
CA GLY A 704 23.98 27.66 -6.39
C GLY A 704 22.96 28.22 -7.41
N VAL A 705 22.48 27.39 -8.34
CA VAL A 705 21.35 27.77 -9.21
C VAL A 705 20.06 27.16 -8.61
N HIS A 706 19.48 27.90 -7.67
CA HIS A 706 18.25 27.47 -6.97
C HIS A 706 16.97 28.01 -7.61
N ARG A 707 17.00 28.40 -8.87
CA ARG A 707 15.84 28.95 -9.54
C ARG A 707 15.37 28.05 -10.66
N GLY A 708 14.19 27.50 -10.43
CA GLY A 708 13.29 27.03 -11.48
C GLY A 708 13.78 25.85 -12.30
N ILE A 709 12.83 25.24 -12.94
CA ILE A 709 12.96 24.25 -13.99
C ILE A 709 13.96 24.81 -15.04
N PRO A 710 14.95 24.03 -15.49
CA PRO A 710 15.82 24.45 -16.56
C PRO A 710 14.99 24.85 -17.78
N ALA A 711 15.17 26.03 -18.30
CA ALA A 711 14.42 26.58 -19.43
C ALA A 711 14.55 25.78 -20.75
N SER A 712 15.25 24.65 -20.75
CA SER A 712 15.41 23.79 -21.92
C SER A 712 15.80 22.38 -21.51
N HIS A 713 14.86 21.52 -21.24
CA HIS A 713 15.07 20.08 -21.32
C HIS A 713 14.47 19.60 -22.65
N PRO A 714 15.19 18.83 -23.48
CA PRO A 714 14.72 18.47 -24.83
C PRO A 714 13.43 17.62 -24.82
N ASP A 715 13.12 16.98 -23.71
CA ASP A 715 11.96 16.09 -23.55
C ASP A 715 10.78 16.71 -22.77
N VAL A 716 10.87 18.01 -22.40
CA VAL A 716 9.77 18.72 -21.72
C VAL A 716 9.00 19.54 -22.74
N PRO A 717 7.68 19.39 -22.85
CA PRO A 717 6.86 20.20 -23.73
C PRO A 717 7.05 21.70 -23.46
N GLU A 718 7.13 22.50 -24.51
CA GLU A 718 7.37 23.95 -24.43
C GLU A 718 6.26 24.64 -23.59
N THR A 719 5.06 24.08 -23.57
CA THR A 719 3.93 24.54 -22.76
C THR A 719 4.18 24.45 -21.25
N LEU A 720 5.05 23.53 -20.79
CA LEU A 720 5.46 23.41 -19.40
C LEU A 720 6.61 24.33 -19.02
N LEU A 721 7.23 24.98 -20.01
CA LEU A 721 8.38 25.87 -19.84
C LEU A 721 7.99 27.36 -19.83
N VAL A 722 6.71 27.69 -20.07
CA VAL A 722 6.25 29.10 -20.15
C VAL A 722 6.26 29.75 -18.77
N GLU A 723 6.69 31.02 -18.74
CA GLU A 723 6.59 31.94 -17.60
C GLU A 723 5.11 32.24 -17.20
N SER A 724 4.35 31.21 -16.87
CA SER A 724 3.02 31.36 -16.26
C SER A 724 3.20 31.58 -14.76
N ASN A 725 2.23 32.20 -14.13
CA ASN A 725 2.23 32.36 -12.68
C ASN A 725 2.49 30.98 -12.04
N PRO A 726 3.61 30.78 -11.34
CA PRO A 726 4.08 29.45 -10.95
C PRO A 726 3.21 28.77 -9.90
N THR A 727 2.19 29.44 -9.41
CA THR A 727 1.27 28.93 -8.41
C THR A 727 -0.06 28.44 -8.98
N VAL A 728 -0.34 28.74 -10.24
CA VAL A 728 -1.63 28.42 -10.88
C VAL A 728 -1.41 27.46 -12.04
N MET A 729 -2.12 26.33 -12.06
CA MET A 729 -2.11 25.41 -13.20
C MET A 729 -2.91 25.97 -14.39
N ALA A 730 -2.48 25.66 -15.61
CA ALA A 730 -3.20 26.11 -16.80
C ALA A 730 -4.63 25.50 -16.81
N PRO A 731 -5.67 26.32 -16.98
CA PRO A 731 -7.04 25.82 -17.07
C PRO A 731 -7.23 25.04 -18.37
N ARG A 732 -8.08 24.01 -18.32
CA ARG A 732 -8.62 23.35 -19.51
C ARG A 732 -9.85 24.09 -20.02
N ASP A 733 -10.27 23.79 -21.24
CA ASP A 733 -11.59 24.17 -21.72
C ASP A 733 -12.66 23.36 -20.97
N VAL A 734 -13.20 23.93 -19.90
CA VAL A 734 -14.18 23.30 -19.03
C VAL A 734 -15.58 23.49 -19.58
N PRO A 735 -16.46 22.46 -19.64
CA PRO A 735 -17.87 22.64 -19.99
C PRO A 735 -18.56 23.63 -19.04
N GLU A 736 -19.57 24.34 -19.52
CA GLU A 736 -20.33 25.25 -18.65
C GLU A 736 -20.88 24.53 -17.41
N PRO A 737 -20.70 25.09 -16.20
CA PRO A 737 -21.15 24.47 -14.98
C PRO A 737 -22.66 24.24 -14.97
N ARG A 738 -23.06 23.02 -14.57
CA ARG A 738 -24.49 22.71 -14.36
C ARG A 738 -24.89 23.16 -12.96
N PRO A 739 -26.09 23.74 -12.78
CA PRO A 739 -26.57 24.09 -11.46
C PRO A 739 -26.69 22.82 -10.60
N LEU A 740 -26.05 22.82 -9.43
CA LEU A 740 -26.31 21.82 -8.41
C LEU A 740 -27.79 21.88 -8.06
N ALA A 741 -28.46 20.73 -8.03
CA ALA A 741 -29.82 20.66 -7.51
C ALA A 741 -29.81 21.20 -6.08
N ASP A 742 -30.67 22.19 -5.79
CA ASP A 742 -30.83 22.72 -4.45
C ASP A 742 -31.04 21.55 -3.47
N GLU A 743 -30.04 21.26 -2.65
CA GLU A 743 -30.26 20.51 -1.44
C GLU A 743 -31.19 21.36 -0.57
N THR A 744 -32.49 21.21 -0.79
CA THR A 744 -33.45 21.63 0.21
C THR A 744 -33.17 20.82 1.42
N THR A 745 -32.43 21.45 2.32
CA THR A 745 -32.32 21.05 3.71
C THR A 745 -33.74 20.77 4.17
N SER A 746 -34.09 19.49 4.27
CA SER A 746 -35.25 19.06 5.01
C SER A 746 -34.92 19.25 6.49
N VAL A 747 -34.90 20.53 6.90
CA VAL A 747 -35.12 20.89 8.28
C VAL A 747 -36.54 20.43 8.59
N VAL A 748 -36.65 19.28 9.21
CA VAL A 748 -37.88 18.88 9.91
C VAL A 748 -38.06 19.90 11.02
N THR A 749 -38.76 21.00 10.68
CA THR A 749 -39.35 21.87 11.67
C THR A 749 -40.50 21.11 12.29
N ALA A 750 -40.24 20.46 13.39
CA ALA A 750 -41.32 20.08 14.33
C ALA A 750 -42.00 21.38 14.75
N ARG A 751 -43.20 21.64 14.19
CA ARG A 751 -44.10 22.62 14.73
C ARG A 751 -44.64 22.06 16.06
N GLY A 752 -44.04 22.47 17.14
CA GLY A 752 -44.66 22.43 18.47
C GLY A 752 -45.38 23.75 18.67
N ASP A 753 -46.70 23.67 18.81
CA ASP A 753 -47.52 24.76 19.26
C ASP A 753 -47.14 25.17 20.67
N SER A 754 -47.11 26.50 20.86
CA SER A 754 -46.93 27.18 22.11
C SER A 754 -48.03 26.88 23.12
N ASP A 755 -47.68 26.76 24.39
CA ASP A 755 -48.15 27.70 25.41
C ASP A 755 -47.63 27.35 26.81
N GLY A 756 -47.19 28.34 27.54
CA GLY A 756 -47.27 28.38 29.01
C GLY A 756 -45.97 28.37 29.77
N ALA A 757 -45.64 29.56 30.13
CA ALA A 757 -44.74 30.07 31.19
C ALA A 757 -44.40 29.16 32.38
N SER A 758 -43.19 29.36 32.82
CA SER A 758 -42.66 29.67 34.17
C SER A 758 -41.83 28.62 34.89
N SER A 759 -40.74 29.15 35.34
CA SER A 759 -39.91 28.89 36.55
C SER A 759 -38.88 27.77 36.51
N ALA A 760 -37.68 28.27 36.50
CA ALA A 760 -36.48 28.02 37.29
C ALA A 760 -36.28 26.67 38.00
N ASP A 761 -35.01 26.27 37.88
CA ASP A 761 -34.24 25.38 38.73
C ASP A 761 -34.56 23.88 38.65
N ASP A 762 -33.76 23.20 37.92
CA ASP A 762 -32.88 22.10 38.39
C ASP A 762 -32.05 21.60 37.20
N ALA A 763 -30.76 21.83 37.29
CA ALA A 763 -29.79 21.30 36.36
C ALA A 763 -29.50 19.85 36.71
N ASP A 764 -30.25 18.95 36.13
CA ASP A 764 -29.81 17.52 36.02
C ASP A 764 -28.92 17.39 34.79
N ASP A 765 -27.62 17.31 35.06
CA ASP A 765 -26.61 16.91 34.07
C ASP A 765 -26.83 15.47 33.64
N GLU A 766 -27.72 15.26 32.68
CA GLU A 766 -27.80 13.97 32.01
C GLU A 766 -26.55 13.78 31.10
N PRO A 767 -25.83 12.64 31.21
CA PRO A 767 -24.68 12.35 30.36
C PRO A 767 -25.11 12.22 28.89
N ARG A 768 -24.35 12.85 27.99
CA ARG A 768 -24.61 12.82 26.56
C ARG A 768 -24.33 11.43 25.98
N VAL A 769 -25.25 10.88 25.19
CA VAL A 769 -25.11 9.59 24.49
C VAL A 769 -24.07 9.68 23.39
N ALA A 770 -23.02 8.89 23.46
CA ALA A 770 -22.17 8.59 22.32
C ALA A 770 -22.57 7.20 21.78
N ALA A 771 -23.31 7.16 20.68
CA ALA A 771 -23.78 5.90 20.11
C ALA A 771 -22.61 5.15 19.45
N ALA A 772 -22.16 4.07 20.04
CA ALA A 772 -21.36 3.07 19.33
C ALA A 772 -22.30 2.25 18.43
N ARG A 773 -22.35 2.55 17.15
CA ARG A 773 -23.08 1.73 16.17
C ARG A 773 -22.24 0.49 15.87
N GLY A 774 -22.50 -0.60 16.61
CA GLY A 774 -22.15 -1.94 16.16
C GLY A 774 -23.18 -2.41 15.13
N ALA A 775 -22.76 -3.18 14.13
CA ALA A 775 -23.66 -3.76 13.15
C ALA A 775 -24.71 -4.66 13.81
N PRO A 776 -25.98 -4.65 13.36
CA PRO A 776 -27.05 -5.40 13.97
C PRO A 776 -26.83 -6.90 13.75
N VAL A 777 -26.87 -7.64 14.85
CA VAL A 777 -27.05 -9.10 14.82
C VAL A 777 -28.56 -9.34 14.84
N ASN A 778 -29.14 -9.79 13.76
CA ASN A 778 -30.58 -10.11 13.57
C ASN A 778 -31.55 -8.99 13.16
N GLY A 779 -31.24 -8.10 12.27
CA GLY A 779 -32.24 -7.40 11.44
C GLY A 779 -33.39 -6.61 12.07
N ASP A 780 -33.56 -6.61 13.39
CA ASP A 780 -34.61 -5.90 14.12
C ASP A 780 -33.99 -4.76 14.93
N PRO A 781 -34.22 -3.48 14.54
CA PRO A 781 -33.67 -2.33 15.25
C PRO A 781 -34.12 -2.24 16.70
N GLN A 782 -35.31 -2.75 17.04
CA GLN A 782 -35.84 -2.73 18.39
C GLN A 782 -35.15 -3.75 19.30
N TYR A 783 -34.81 -4.90 18.75
CA TYR A 783 -34.07 -5.96 19.47
C TYR A 783 -32.66 -5.50 19.83
N VAL A 784 -32.02 -4.75 18.94
CA VAL A 784 -30.66 -4.17 19.17
C VAL A 784 -30.68 -3.15 20.30
N LEU A 785 -31.70 -2.30 20.38
CA LEU A 785 -31.83 -1.29 21.44
C LEU A 785 -32.10 -1.91 22.81
N ASP A 786 -32.79 -3.04 22.87
CA ASP A 786 -33.17 -3.69 24.11
C ASP A 786 -32.12 -4.69 24.63
N THR A 787 -31.21 -5.17 23.79
CA THR A 787 -30.23 -6.22 24.14
C THR A 787 -28.77 -5.75 24.18
N PHE A 788 -28.42 -4.60 23.61
CA PHE A 788 -27.04 -4.08 23.64
C PHE A 788 -26.91 -2.88 24.57
N PRO A 789 -25.87 -2.84 25.43
CA PRO A 789 -25.61 -1.71 26.31
C PRO A 789 -25.25 -0.46 25.53
N GLU A 790 -25.87 0.67 25.86
CA GLU A 790 -25.50 1.98 25.37
C GLU A 790 -24.20 2.46 26.08
N LYS A 791 -23.27 3.06 25.35
CA LYS A 791 -22.05 3.63 25.91
C LYS A 791 -22.28 5.11 26.25
N TRP A 792 -22.10 5.45 27.52
CA TRP A 792 -22.31 6.80 28.04
C TRP A 792 -21.03 7.41 28.57
N TYR A 793 -20.87 8.72 28.40
CA TYR A 793 -19.80 9.47 29.05
C TYR A 793 -20.29 9.92 30.43
N VAL A 794 -19.55 9.58 31.46
CA VAL A 794 -19.86 9.96 32.86
C VAL A 794 -18.91 11.10 33.25
N PRO A 795 -19.39 12.36 33.38
CA PRO A 795 -18.53 13.53 33.60
C PRO A 795 -17.65 13.45 34.86
N ASP A 796 -18.16 12.86 35.93
CA ASP A 796 -17.43 12.77 37.20
C ASP A 796 -16.30 11.74 37.19
N SER A 797 -16.35 10.73 36.31
CA SER A 797 -15.33 9.68 36.21
C SER A 797 -14.31 9.93 35.10
N GLY A 798 -14.63 10.82 34.15
CA GLY A 798 -13.82 11.05 32.96
C GLY A 798 -13.74 9.86 31.99
N HIS A 799 -14.61 8.85 32.14
CA HIS A 799 -14.62 7.63 31.36
C HIS A 799 -15.99 7.34 30.76
N TYR A 800 -16.00 6.56 29.68
CA TYR A 800 -17.23 6.00 29.15
C TYR A 800 -17.64 4.76 29.95
N GLU A 801 -18.91 4.68 30.34
CA GLU A 801 -19.51 3.50 30.99
C GLU A 801 -20.64 2.94 30.12
N TYR A 802 -20.88 1.66 30.24
CA TYR A 802 -21.97 0.99 29.54
C TYR A 802 -23.23 1.00 30.41
N ALA A 803 -24.33 1.52 29.87
CA ALA A 803 -25.62 1.50 30.52
C ALA A 803 -26.45 0.31 29.98
N VAL A 804 -27.00 -0.49 30.88
CA VAL A 804 -27.93 -1.58 30.58
C VAL A 804 -29.28 -1.17 31.16
N ARG A 805 -30.34 -1.17 30.34
CA ARG A 805 -31.69 -0.98 30.85
C ARG A 805 -32.11 -2.23 31.63
N THR A 806 -32.63 -2.02 32.83
CA THR A 806 -33.23 -3.08 33.59
C THR A 806 -34.68 -3.30 33.13
N PRO A 807 -35.33 -4.46 33.42
CA PRO A 807 -36.71 -4.69 33.08
C PRO A 807 -37.69 -3.67 33.68
N ASP A 808 -37.31 -3.01 34.78
CA ASP A 808 -38.11 -1.97 35.45
C ASP A 808 -37.91 -0.56 34.84
N GLY A 809 -37.07 -0.45 33.80
CA GLY A 809 -36.81 0.81 33.08
C GLY A 809 -35.66 1.68 33.63
N ASP A 810 -35.04 1.26 34.73
CA ASP A 810 -33.86 1.90 35.30
C ASP A 810 -32.58 1.60 34.48
N ARG A 811 -31.48 2.30 34.76
CA ARG A 811 -30.20 2.09 34.11
C ARG A 811 -29.16 1.58 35.09
N ASP A 812 -28.51 0.45 34.77
CA ASP A 812 -27.37 -0.05 35.52
C ASP A 812 -26.06 0.13 34.69
N TYR A 813 -25.06 0.73 35.29
CA TYR A 813 -23.84 1.16 34.61
C TYR A 813 -22.69 0.17 34.84
N ARG A 814 -21.93 -0.16 33.75
CA ARG A 814 -20.80 -1.05 33.83
C ARG A 814 -19.61 -0.49 33.05
N LYS A 815 -18.41 -0.67 33.58
CA LYS A 815 -17.17 -0.13 33.00
C LYS A 815 -16.68 -0.87 31.76
N THR A 816 -17.12 -2.09 31.54
CA THR A 816 -16.68 -2.89 30.39
C THR A 816 -17.87 -3.49 29.65
N ALA A 817 -17.77 -3.63 28.34
CA ALA A 817 -18.80 -4.26 27.51
C ALA A 817 -19.11 -5.70 27.96
N THR A 818 -18.11 -6.45 28.42
CA THR A 818 -18.29 -7.82 28.94
C THR A 818 -19.10 -7.86 30.23
N ALA A 819 -18.89 -6.88 31.12
CA ALA A 819 -19.68 -6.77 32.35
C ALA A 819 -21.13 -6.36 32.07
N ALA A 820 -21.35 -5.51 31.07
CA ALA A 820 -22.67 -5.11 30.60
C ALA A 820 -23.40 -6.28 29.90
N ALA A 821 -22.71 -7.06 29.05
CA ALA A 821 -23.28 -8.26 28.43
C ALA A 821 -23.72 -9.31 29.46
N LYS A 822 -22.90 -9.56 30.49
CA LYS A 822 -23.29 -10.47 31.61
C LYS A 822 -24.50 -9.96 32.39
N LEU A 823 -24.66 -8.64 32.47
CA LEU A 823 -25.81 -8.06 33.16
C LEU A 823 -27.11 -8.22 32.32
N ILE A 824 -26.99 -8.11 31.00
CA ILE A 824 -28.08 -8.39 30.06
C ILE A 824 -28.53 -9.85 30.20
N GLU A 825 -27.59 -10.81 30.14
CA GLU A 825 -27.89 -12.22 30.41
C GLU A 825 -28.62 -12.40 31.76
N GLN A 826 -28.18 -11.71 32.81
CA GLN A 826 -28.77 -11.82 34.12
C GLN A 826 -30.19 -11.27 34.20
N TYR A 827 -30.53 -10.20 33.47
CA TYR A 827 -31.85 -9.56 33.52
C TYR A 827 -32.85 -10.12 32.52
N TYR A 828 -32.38 -10.63 31.37
CA TYR A 828 -33.24 -11.01 30.25
C TYR A 828 -33.24 -12.51 29.91
N ASP A 829 -32.24 -13.30 30.33
CA ASP A 829 -32.21 -14.74 30.14
C ASP A 829 -32.89 -15.55 31.29
N SER A 830 -33.31 -14.89 32.38
CA SER A 830 -33.95 -15.55 33.51
C SER A 830 -35.45 -15.87 33.31
N ASP A 831 -36.06 -15.51 32.16
CA ASP A 831 -37.46 -15.75 31.86
C ASP A 831 -37.72 -17.00 30.97
N ALA A 832 -36.77 -17.93 30.89
CA ALA A 832 -36.87 -19.19 30.15
C ALA A 832 -36.93 -20.41 31.10
N GLU A 833 -37.67 -20.33 32.22
CA GLU A 833 -38.13 -21.48 32.98
C GLU A 833 -39.67 -21.44 33.21
#